data_5aed19952085922c7fd02c580e218136
#
_entry.id   5aed19952085922c7fd02c580e218136
#
_cell.length_a   1.000
_cell.length_b   1.000
_cell.length_c   1.000
_cell.angle_alpha   90.00
_cell.angle_beta   90.00
_cell.angle_gamma   90.00
#
_symmetry.space_group_name_H-M   'P 1'
#
loop_
_entity.id
_entity.type
_entity.pdbx_description
1 polymer ?
#
loop_
_entity_poly.entity_id
_entity_poly.type
_entity_poly.pdbx_seq_one_letter_code
_entity_poly.pdbx_strand_id
1 'polypeptide(L)'
;MRHLRTLLLSLAAVFCLGMQAEKSYRYSTVAGDPMHTRIYTLANGLKVYMSVNHETPRLQTYIAVKTGSRNDPPETTGLAHYLEHLMFKGTTHFGSSNVTAEAPLLDCIENRFEQYRHITDPALRKKAYHEIDSISQLAAKYNIPNEYDKMMAAIGSKGSNAYTSEDVTCYQENIPANEIETWAKIQSDRFKNMVIRGFHTELEAVYEEYNIGLANDGEKEWVALSKKLFPNHPYGTQTTIGTQEHLKNPSITNIKNYFHRYYVPNNVAICLAGDFDPDKTIAVIDKYFGDWKKSDNLSYPQYAPLPKLTAHIDTTVVGLETPNVIVGWRTDAANSLQTDTLNVIAHLLNNGKAGLFDLDLNNPMKVMGAETGLQSDHDYGIFLLQGTPKEGQGTMEVRQLMFKEIDKLKKGQFSDDLLPSVVNNMKLSFYQDLRSNEKRANRFVSAFINDEKWADRVNAIDRISKMTKQQIVDFANHFFTDGYVTVFKLQGNDTTIHKIEKPQITPIPTNNDKQSAFLKEIVDSKPEPIQPKFADFKRDLTVGHTKKGLDYLYKKNTNDKLFSLTYHYPFGSESDNEYGIAADYLSYVGTDKLTNEKLNQLFYKLACSYSINVSDDAIDISLSGLDSNMPEAVKLLENVLQGAKADKDSYNQYVSILLKARVDEKTNQRANFMALRNLGEYGTYNAQLNIMSEQQLRSAAPQALLNKLKDLNNYKATVMYFGPTDMKTVDGIISSTHLTPNKFEAAPAEKPYLHQATNDTEVWVAPYEAKNIYMTMYHDEGKKWSPEKAAIEALFNEYFGGGMNAIVFQELREARGLAYSAGAQYYAPTVHPHTDTESFTTFIITQNDKMMDCINEFNNLLNNTPSREAGFRLAQQSLMKTLATSRTTYDNIFWKWLYAKKLGVNYDINQKIYNTLPKLTLNDVINFARENISNKPYRYLILGDENDIDMKALEKLGTVKKVTTKEIFGY
;
A
#
# COMPACT_ATOMS: atom_id res chain seq x y z
N MET A 1 -73.03 18.10 15.61
CA MET A 1 -71.96 18.76 14.78
C MET A 1 -70.86 19.47 15.59
N ARG A 2 -71.05 19.98 16.81
CA ARG A 2 -69.96 20.57 17.63
C ARG A 2 -68.99 19.54 18.18
N HIS A 3 -69.40 18.36 18.59
CA HIS A 3 -68.54 17.30 19.10
C HIS A 3 -67.63 16.60 18.05
N LEU A 4 -68.16 16.61 16.77
CA LEU A 4 -67.30 16.03 15.66
C LEU A 4 -66.14 16.95 15.21
N ARG A 5 -66.36 18.30 15.35
CA ARG A 5 -65.28 19.27 15.06
C ARG A 5 -64.18 19.27 16.12
N THR A 6 -64.55 19.03 17.40
CA THR A 6 -63.52 18.94 18.49
C THR A 6 -62.74 17.66 18.41
N LEU A 7 -63.37 16.56 17.98
CA LEU A 7 -62.61 15.28 17.78
C LEU A 7 -61.67 15.34 16.57
N LEU A 8 -62.06 16.02 15.48
CA LEU A 8 -61.19 16.23 14.30
C LEU A 8 -60.06 17.22 14.56
N LEU A 9 -60.26 18.22 15.41
CA LEU A 9 -59.17 19.14 15.82
C LEU A 9 -58.21 18.50 16.81
N SER A 10 -58.64 17.59 17.67
CA SER A 10 -57.75 16.81 18.54
C SER A 10 -56.97 15.72 17.80
N LEU A 11 -57.55 15.06 16.77
CA LEU A 11 -56.81 14.14 15.89
C LEU A 11 -55.79 14.89 15.00
N ALA A 12 -56.10 16.08 14.49
CA ALA A 12 -55.14 16.91 13.74
C ALA A 12 -54.00 17.42 14.62
N ALA A 13 -54.26 17.76 15.90
CA ALA A 13 -53.22 18.16 16.85
C ALA A 13 -52.32 16.98 17.28
N VAL A 14 -52.85 15.76 17.38
CA VAL A 14 -52.07 14.55 17.68
C VAL A 14 -51.25 14.10 16.45
N PHE A 15 -51.73 14.34 15.22
CA PHE A 15 -50.93 14.08 14.01
C PHE A 15 -49.85 15.13 13.76
N CYS A 16 -49.99 16.37 14.27
CA CYS A 16 -48.94 17.40 14.19
C CYS A 16 -47.85 17.27 15.27
N LEU A 17 -48.06 16.50 16.33
CA LEU A 17 -47.08 16.26 17.38
C LEU A 17 -46.12 15.08 17.10
N GLY A 18 -46.30 14.35 15.99
CA GLY A 18 -45.46 13.23 15.58
C GLY A 18 -44.50 13.49 14.43
N MET A 19 -44.56 14.64 13.79
CA MET A 19 -43.56 15.07 12.84
C MET A 19 -42.46 15.83 13.60
N GLN A 20 -41.45 15.11 14.18
CA GLN A 20 -40.16 15.70 14.39
C GLN A 20 -39.72 16.22 13.03
N ALA A 21 -39.58 17.54 12.88
CA ALA A 21 -39.01 18.11 11.67
C ALA A 21 -37.66 17.49 11.48
N GLU A 22 -37.47 16.69 10.42
CA GLU A 22 -36.16 16.14 10.08
C GLU A 22 -35.16 17.31 10.04
N LYS A 23 -34.07 17.19 10.82
CA LYS A 23 -33.05 18.22 10.89
C LYS A 23 -32.44 18.36 9.48
N SER A 24 -32.65 19.49 8.84
CA SER A 24 -32.09 19.78 7.52
C SER A 24 -30.66 20.22 7.66
N TYR A 25 -29.76 19.51 7.00
CA TYR A 25 -28.33 19.82 6.96
C TYR A 25 -27.99 20.59 5.69
N ARG A 26 -27.35 21.75 5.85
CA ARG A 26 -26.85 22.55 4.72
C ARG A 26 -25.50 22.00 4.25
N TYR A 27 -25.30 21.95 2.94
CA TYR A 27 -24.04 21.56 2.33
C TYR A 27 -23.72 22.49 1.15
N SER A 28 -22.44 22.55 0.80
CA SER A 28 -21.95 23.18 -0.42
C SER A 28 -21.60 22.13 -1.48
N THR A 29 -21.77 22.52 -2.75
CA THR A 29 -21.37 21.73 -3.93
C THR A 29 -20.64 22.64 -4.91
N VAL A 30 -19.93 22.04 -5.86
CA VAL A 30 -19.27 22.75 -6.96
C VAL A 30 -19.88 22.30 -8.28
N ALA A 31 -20.28 23.24 -9.12
CA ALA A 31 -20.84 22.92 -10.44
C ALA A 31 -19.76 22.25 -11.30
N GLY A 32 -20.14 21.17 -12.01
CA GLY A 32 -19.20 20.42 -12.85
C GLY A 32 -18.30 19.44 -12.10
N ASP A 33 -18.45 19.28 -10.78
CA ASP A 33 -17.72 18.28 -10.00
C ASP A 33 -18.17 16.86 -10.40
N PRO A 34 -17.29 16.04 -11.02
CA PRO A 34 -17.64 14.69 -11.43
C PRO A 34 -17.79 13.72 -10.24
N MET A 35 -17.33 14.11 -9.05
CA MET A 35 -17.52 13.36 -7.81
C MET A 35 -18.87 13.65 -7.13
N HIS A 36 -19.61 14.67 -7.60
CA HIS A 36 -20.85 15.16 -6.99
C HIS A 36 -20.73 15.41 -5.48
N THR A 37 -19.61 15.98 -5.07
CA THR A 37 -19.22 16.14 -3.67
C THR A 37 -20.21 17.01 -2.90
N ARG A 38 -20.63 16.54 -1.72
CA ARG A 38 -21.31 17.35 -0.71
C ARG A 38 -20.39 17.64 0.44
N ILE A 39 -20.26 18.91 0.81
CA ILE A 39 -19.39 19.35 1.92
C ILE A 39 -20.29 19.98 2.99
N TYR A 40 -20.35 19.34 4.15
CA TYR A 40 -21.10 19.80 5.31
C TYR A 40 -20.14 20.41 6.34
N THR A 41 -20.68 21.33 7.14
CA THR A 41 -20.03 21.81 8.37
C THR A 41 -21.03 21.74 9.50
N LEU A 42 -20.75 20.90 10.49
CA LEU A 42 -21.62 20.77 11.68
C LEU A 42 -21.51 21.99 12.60
N ALA A 43 -22.42 22.12 13.55
CA ALA A 43 -22.49 23.27 14.47
C ALA A 43 -21.21 23.42 15.34
N ASN A 44 -20.51 22.31 15.62
CA ASN A 44 -19.24 22.27 16.34
C ASN A 44 -17.99 22.49 15.45
N GLY A 45 -18.18 22.78 14.16
CA GLY A 45 -17.10 23.04 13.21
C GLY A 45 -16.55 21.81 12.48
N LEU A 46 -17.01 20.59 12.80
CA LEU A 46 -16.58 19.38 12.11
C LEU A 46 -16.98 19.45 10.63
N LYS A 47 -16.02 19.26 9.73
CA LYS A 47 -16.28 19.16 8.29
C LYS A 47 -16.54 17.74 7.89
N VAL A 48 -17.49 17.52 6.97
CA VAL A 48 -17.80 16.20 6.42
C VAL A 48 -17.87 16.31 4.91
N TYR A 49 -16.98 15.58 4.22
CA TYR A 49 -16.91 15.48 2.77
C TYR A 49 -17.50 14.15 2.32
N MET A 50 -18.38 14.16 1.34
CA MET A 50 -19.08 12.96 0.87
C MET A 50 -19.10 12.86 -0.64
N SER A 51 -18.73 11.68 -1.19
CA SER A 51 -18.88 11.33 -2.60
C SER A 51 -19.48 9.94 -2.73
N VAL A 52 -20.65 9.83 -3.37
CA VAL A 52 -21.37 8.56 -3.53
C VAL A 52 -20.81 7.77 -4.72
N ASN A 53 -20.61 6.45 -4.50
CA ASN A 53 -20.25 5.49 -5.54
C ASN A 53 -20.83 4.12 -5.19
N HIS A 54 -21.75 3.61 -6.00
CA HIS A 54 -22.52 2.39 -5.75
C HIS A 54 -21.89 1.10 -6.35
N GLU A 55 -20.65 1.11 -6.80
CA GLU A 55 -20.03 -0.05 -7.43
C GLU A 55 -19.86 -1.24 -6.49
N THR A 56 -19.55 -0.95 -5.23
CA THR A 56 -19.44 -1.97 -4.17
C THR A 56 -20.23 -1.51 -2.95
N PRO A 57 -20.87 -2.41 -2.18
CA PRO A 57 -21.61 -2.05 -0.97
C PRO A 57 -20.67 -1.78 0.20
N ARG A 58 -19.69 -0.97 -0.04
CA ARG A 58 -18.65 -0.56 0.93
C ARG A 58 -18.37 0.93 0.80
N LEU A 59 -17.80 1.51 1.83
CA LEU A 59 -17.31 2.88 1.78
C LEU A 59 -15.90 2.96 2.39
N GLN A 60 -15.10 3.84 1.81
CA GLN A 60 -13.82 4.26 2.36
C GLN A 60 -14.05 5.46 3.27
N THR A 61 -13.49 5.41 4.45
CA THR A 61 -13.55 6.47 5.45
C THR A 61 -12.15 6.98 5.78
N TYR A 62 -12.02 8.29 5.94
CA TYR A 62 -10.86 8.94 6.53
C TYR A 62 -11.34 9.91 7.60
N ILE A 63 -10.67 9.91 8.76
CA ILE A 63 -10.77 10.95 9.76
C ILE A 63 -9.43 11.66 9.79
N ALA A 64 -9.37 12.84 9.20
CA ALA A 64 -8.16 13.63 9.04
C ALA A 64 -8.12 14.74 10.10
N VAL A 65 -7.08 14.73 10.92
CA VAL A 65 -6.76 15.78 11.87
C VAL A 65 -5.73 16.70 11.23
N LYS A 66 -5.99 18.01 11.19
CA LYS A 66 -5.06 19.00 10.62
C LYS A 66 -3.94 19.30 11.62
N THR A 67 -3.13 18.30 11.88
CA THR A 67 -1.93 18.37 12.72
C THR A 67 -1.04 17.17 12.46
N GLY A 68 0.26 17.38 12.48
CA GLY A 68 1.28 16.36 12.31
C GLY A 68 2.57 16.78 13.00
N SER A 69 3.70 16.19 12.61
CA SER A 69 4.99 16.43 13.26
C SER A 69 5.47 17.88 13.21
N ARG A 70 4.99 18.69 12.27
CA ARG A 70 5.23 20.13 12.24
C ARG A 70 4.81 20.84 13.53
N ASN A 71 3.80 20.31 14.20
CA ASN A 71 3.23 20.90 15.41
C ASN A 71 3.77 20.27 16.71
N ASP A 72 4.73 19.35 16.61
CA ASP A 72 5.41 18.78 17.77
C ASP A 72 6.17 19.87 18.55
N PRO A 73 6.16 19.85 19.90
CA PRO A 73 7.07 20.68 20.66
C PRO A 73 8.52 20.36 20.29
N PRO A 74 9.38 21.37 20.05
CA PRO A 74 10.78 21.14 19.66
C PRO A 74 11.59 20.26 20.62
N GLU A 75 11.19 20.23 21.89
CA GLU A 75 11.81 19.42 22.95
C GLU A 75 11.26 17.99 23.08
N THR A 76 10.23 17.63 22.29
CA THR A 76 9.61 16.29 22.28
C THR A 76 9.06 15.93 20.90
N THR A 77 9.92 15.91 19.89
CA THR A 77 9.54 15.53 18.52
C THR A 77 9.21 14.04 18.41
N GLY A 78 8.41 13.67 17.40
CA GLY A 78 7.88 12.33 17.23
C GLY A 78 6.57 12.09 17.99
N LEU A 79 6.04 13.13 18.64
CA LEU A 79 4.89 13.04 19.50
C LEU A 79 3.59 12.83 18.73
N ALA A 80 3.42 13.47 17.57
CA ALA A 80 2.25 13.31 16.71
C ALA A 80 2.11 11.85 16.23
N HIS A 81 3.22 11.25 15.79
CA HIS A 81 3.28 9.86 15.36
C HIS A 81 3.02 8.89 16.53
N TYR A 82 3.65 9.15 17.67
CA TYR A 82 3.41 8.28 18.82
C TYR A 82 1.96 8.37 19.34
N LEU A 83 1.33 9.54 19.30
CA LEU A 83 -0.10 9.69 19.62
C LEU A 83 -0.97 8.90 18.64
N GLU A 84 -0.61 8.86 17.35
CA GLU A 84 -1.32 8.04 16.37
C GLU A 84 -1.42 6.59 16.85
N HIS A 85 -0.29 5.97 17.26
CA HIS A 85 -0.27 4.61 17.81
C HIS A 85 -1.15 4.45 19.06
N LEU A 86 -1.05 5.41 19.98
CA LEU A 86 -1.79 5.38 21.23
C LEU A 86 -3.31 5.51 21.05
N MET A 87 -3.77 6.10 19.94
CA MET A 87 -5.19 6.19 19.60
C MET A 87 -5.85 4.83 19.38
N PHE A 88 -5.10 3.75 19.19
CA PHE A 88 -5.61 2.38 19.05
C PHE A 88 -5.73 1.63 20.37
N LYS A 89 -5.22 2.19 21.49
CA LYS A 89 -5.11 1.47 22.77
C LYS A 89 -6.34 1.56 23.68
N GLY A 90 -7.37 2.30 23.26
CA GLY A 90 -8.67 2.33 23.91
C GLY A 90 -9.12 3.66 24.47
N THR A 91 -10.27 3.63 25.14
CA THR A 91 -10.99 4.80 25.67
C THR A 91 -11.41 4.56 27.11
N THR A 92 -12.23 5.46 27.65
CA THR A 92 -12.90 5.23 28.93
C THR A 92 -13.97 4.11 28.86
N HIS A 93 -14.36 3.62 27.66
CA HIS A 93 -15.41 2.64 27.47
C HIS A 93 -14.91 1.29 26.97
N PHE A 94 -13.75 1.24 26.31
CA PHE A 94 -13.12 0.01 25.84
C PHE A 94 -11.61 0.03 26.08
N GLY A 95 -10.96 -1.13 25.99
CA GLY A 95 -9.52 -1.27 26.24
C GLY A 95 -9.18 -1.57 27.70
N SER A 96 -10.18 -1.61 28.60
CA SER A 96 -9.99 -1.94 30.01
C SER A 96 -11.15 -2.73 30.58
N SER A 97 -10.86 -3.70 31.45
CA SER A 97 -11.86 -4.44 32.23
C SER A 97 -12.38 -3.66 33.44
N ASN A 98 -11.65 -2.64 33.93
CA ASN A 98 -12.03 -1.77 35.03
C ASN A 98 -11.28 -0.44 35.00
N VAL A 99 -11.82 0.54 34.28
CA VAL A 99 -11.25 1.87 34.10
C VAL A 99 -11.02 2.61 35.42
N THR A 100 -11.93 2.46 36.38
CA THR A 100 -11.82 3.14 37.68
C THR A 100 -10.63 2.65 38.50
N ALA A 101 -10.36 1.34 38.49
CA ALA A 101 -9.23 0.78 39.19
C ALA A 101 -7.90 0.99 38.45
N GLU A 102 -7.95 1.12 37.13
CA GLU A 102 -6.79 1.36 36.27
C GLU A 102 -6.29 2.83 36.34
N ALA A 103 -7.20 3.82 36.38
CA ALA A 103 -6.89 5.23 36.26
C ALA A 103 -5.78 5.73 37.22
N PRO A 104 -5.78 5.41 38.52
CA PRO A 104 -4.71 5.85 39.43
C PRO A 104 -3.33 5.29 39.09
N LEU A 105 -3.27 4.09 38.43
CA LEU A 105 -2.02 3.47 38.00
C LEU A 105 -1.49 4.21 36.76
N LEU A 106 -2.36 4.59 35.83
CA LEU A 106 -1.99 5.38 34.63
C LEU A 106 -1.47 6.77 35.03
N ASP A 107 -2.10 7.43 36.01
CA ASP A 107 -1.63 8.71 36.52
C ASP A 107 -0.26 8.57 37.23
N CYS A 108 -0.03 7.47 37.91
CA CYS A 108 1.28 7.19 38.50
C CYS A 108 2.34 6.95 37.42
N ILE A 109 2.04 6.19 36.34
CA ILE A 109 2.93 5.96 35.20
C ILE A 109 3.30 7.31 34.56
N GLU A 110 2.34 8.18 34.30
CA GLU A 110 2.59 9.52 33.74
C GLU A 110 3.56 10.30 34.63
N ASN A 111 3.28 10.43 35.93
CA ASN A 111 4.13 11.12 36.86
C ASN A 111 5.56 10.57 36.92
N ARG A 112 5.72 9.25 36.80
CA ARG A 112 7.04 8.60 36.80
C ARG A 112 7.80 8.85 35.50
N PHE A 113 7.14 8.85 34.33
CA PHE A 113 7.76 9.23 33.06
C PHE A 113 8.23 10.68 33.06
N GLU A 114 7.43 11.61 33.59
CA GLU A 114 7.84 13.03 33.70
C GLU A 114 9.06 13.22 34.62
N GLN A 115 9.19 12.43 35.70
CA GLN A 115 10.38 12.43 36.55
C GLN A 115 11.58 11.77 35.82
N TYR A 116 11.37 10.65 35.12
CA TYR A 116 12.36 9.89 34.38
C TYR A 116 13.11 10.73 33.34
N ARG A 117 12.43 11.64 32.66
CA ARG A 117 13.01 12.52 31.64
C ARG A 117 14.16 13.37 32.12
N HIS A 118 14.22 13.72 33.42
CA HIS A 118 15.21 14.59 34.03
C HIS A 118 16.36 13.82 34.69
N ILE A 119 16.32 12.47 34.68
CA ILE A 119 17.36 11.66 35.29
C ILE A 119 18.47 11.45 34.25
N THR A 120 19.69 11.92 34.54
CA THR A 120 20.87 11.77 33.67
C THR A 120 21.81 10.64 34.09
N ASP A 121 21.80 10.25 35.38
CA ASP A 121 22.62 9.15 35.87
C ASP A 121 22.08 7.79 35.35
N PRO A 122 22.90 6.99 34.65
CA PRO A 122 22.43 5.74 34.05
C PRO A 122 21.90 4.72 35.03
N ALA A 123 22.47 4.60 36.23
CA ALA A 123 22.02 3.63 37.23
C ALA A 123 20.68 4.04 37.86
N LEU A 124 20.50 5.33 38.18
CA LEU A 124 19.23 5.85 38.64
C LEU A 124 18.15 5.79 37.57
N ARG A 125 18.54 6.00 36.31
CA ARG A 125 17.65 5.91 35.16
C ARG A 125 17.13 4.46 34.96
N LYS A 126 18.01 3.47 35.00
CA LYS A 126 17.64 2.04 34.96
C LYS A 126 16.69 1.67 36.10
N LYS A 127 16.95 2.16 37.33
CA LYS A 127 16.08 1.93 38.49
C LYS A 127 14.70 2.55 38.27
N ALA A 128 14.62 3.81 37.84
CA ALA A 128 13.36 4.50 37.60
C ALA A 128 12.53 3.83 36.51
N TYR A 129 13.18 3.31 35.46
CA TYR A 129 12.47 2.57 34.41
C TYR A 129 11.91 1.24 34.91
N HIS A 130 12.65 0.52 35.77
CA HIS A 130 12.14 -0.71 36.41
C HIS A 130 10.92 -0.42 37.32
N GLU A 131 10.89 0.73 38.00
CA GLU A 131 9.72 1.15 38.76
C GLU A 131 8.52 1.43 37.84
N ILE A 132 8.73 2.07 36.68
CA ILE A 132 7.70 2.29 35.67
C ILE A 132 7.17 0.95 35.14
N ASP A 133 8.06 0.01 34.78
CA ASP A 133 7.66 -1.32 34.31
C ASP A 133 6.82 -2.06 35.36
N SER A 134 7.23 -2.00 36.63
CA SER A 134 6.49 -2.65 37.74
C SER A 134 5.06 -2.08 37.91
N ILE A 135 4.87 -0.76 37.78
CA ILE A 135 3.55 -0.13 37.86
C ILE A 135 2.74 -0.47 36.62
N SER A 136 3.38 -0.48 35.44
CA SER A 136 2.76 -0.85 34.18
C SER A 136 2.23 -2.29 34.19
N GLN A 137 2.92 -3.23 34.84
CA GLN A 137 2.45 -4.58 35.07
C GLN A 137 1.17 -4.64 35.96
N LEU A 138 1.03 -3.73 36.90
CA LEU A 138 -0.20 -3.63 37.71
C LEU A 138 -1.37 -3.09 36.85
N ALA A 139 -1.14 -2.08 36.01
CA ALA A 139 -2.13 -1.54 35.11
C ALA A 139 -2.53 -2.56 34.03
N ALA A 140 -1.57 -3.33 33.52
CA ALA A 140 -1.80 -4.35 32.48
C ALA A 140 -2.77 -5.47 32.92
N LYS A 141 -3.01 -5.69 34.22
CA LYS A 141 -4.04 -6.59 34.72
C LYS A 141 -5.45 -6.19 34.30
N TYR A 142 -5.67 -4.89 34.07
CA TYR A 142 -6.95 -4.34 33.63
C TYR A 142 -7.01 -4.14 32.13
N ASN A 143 -5.88 -3.92 31.46
CA ASN A 143 -5.80 -3.65 30.04
C ASN A 143 -6.34 -4.84 29.23
N ILE A 144 -7.15 -4.56 28.22
CA ILE A 144 -7.62 -5.51 27.20
C ILE A 144 -7.08 -5.05 25.86
N PRO A 145 -5.95 -5.62 25.40
CA PRO A 145 -5.32 -5.18 24.16
C PRO A 145 -6.21 -5.37 22.93
N ASN A 146 -6.04 -4.47 21.95
CA ASN A 146 -6.60 -4.55 20.61
C ASN A 146 -8.13 -4.70 20.52
N GLU A 147 -8.87 -4.17 21.49
CA GLU A 147 -10.34 -4.14 21.39
C GLU A 147 -10.83 -3.29 20.21
N TYR A 148 -10.08 -2.25 19.82
CA TYR A 148 -10.40 -1.48 18.61
C TYR A 148 -10.38 -2.38 17.36
N ASP A 149 -9.31 -3.14 17.16
CA ASP A 149 -9.20 -4.03 16.00
C ASP A 149 -10.25 -5.15 16.01
N LYS A 150 -10.58 -5.68 17.20
CA LYS A 150 -11.68 -6.63 17.36
C LYS A 150 -13.02 -6.04 16.94
N MET A 151 -13.31 -4.79 17.29
CA MET A 151 -14.53 -4.10 16.84
C MET A 151 -14.53 -3.87 15.33
N MET A 152 -13.41 -3.43 14.76
CA MET A 152 -13.29 -3.22 13.32
C MET A 152 -13.44 -4.52 12.52
N ALA A 153 -12.86 -5.62 13.01
CA ALA A 153 -13.08 -6.95 12.43
C ALA A 153 -14.56 -7.40 12.57
N ALA A 154 -15.19 -7.17 13.72
CA ALA A 154 -16.59 -7.52 13.93
C ALA A 154 -17.55 -6.81 12.95
N ILE A 155 -17.26 -5.57 12.56
CA ILE A 155 -18.04 -4.86 11.54
C ILE A 155 -17.60 -5.19 10.11
N GLY A 156 -16.57 -6.03 9.91
CA GLY A 156 -16.08 -6.42 8.57
C GLY A 156 -15.26 -5.34 7.89
N SER A 157 -14.54 -4.52 8.66
CA SER A 157 -13.58 -3.55 8.13
C SER A 157 -12.43 -4.24 7.42
N LYS A 158 -11.87 -3.54 6.43
CA LYS A 158 -10.62 -3.90 5.75
C LYS A 158 -9.67 -2.71 5.79
N GLY A 159 -8.37 -2.97 5.88
CA GLY A 159 -7.36 -1.93 5.78
C GLY A 159 -7.46 -0.88 6.88
N SER A 160 -7.85 -1.27 8.11
CA SER A 160 -7.73 -0.39 9.28
C SER A 160 -6.27 0.00 9.44
N ASN A 161 -5.99 1.29 9.32
CA ASN A 161 -4.64 1.84 9.38
C ASN A 161 -4.70 3.33 9.76
N ALA A 162 -3.54 3.91 10.02
CA ALA A 162 -3.37 5.35 10.16
C ALA A 162 -2.02 5.76 9.59
N TYR A 163 -1.82 7.05 9.41
CA TYR A 163 -0.53 7.62 9.05
C TYR A 163 -0.40 9.04 9.58
N THR A 164 0.83 9.40 9.89
CA THR A 164 1.23 10.75 10.29
C THR A 164 2.26 11.28 9.30
N SER A 165 2.09 12.55 8.90
CA SER A 165 3.10 13.32 8.18
C SER A 165 3.38 14.63 8.89
N GLU A 166 4.01 15.57 8.22
CA GLU A 166 4.29 16.89 8.77
C GLU A 166 3.01 17.66 9.13
N ASP A 167 1.94 17.52 8.33
CA ASP A 167 0.73 18.35 8.41
C ASP A 167 -0.53 17.61 8.82
N VAL A 168 -0.51 16.28 8.82
CA VAL A 168 -1.71 15.47 9.05
C VAL A 168 -1.44 14.26 9.93
N THR A 169 -2.41 13.94 10.78
CA THR A 169 -2.60 12.59 11.33
C THR A 169 -3.95 12.07 10.84
N CYS A 170 -3.96 10.94 10.13
CA CYS A 170 -5.14 10.45 9.43
C CYS A 170 -5.42 8.99 9.76
N TYR A 171 -6.68 8.67 10.05
CA TYR A 171 -7.16 7.33 10.39
C TYR A 171 -8.09 6.85 9.28
N GLN A 172 -7.88 5.62 8.79
CA GLN A 172 -8.60 5.10 7.63
C GLN A 172 -9.18 3.71 7.86
N GLU A 173 -10.38 3.48 7.33
CA GLU A 173 -11.00 2.16 7.25
C GLU A 173 -11.82 2.03 5.95
N ASN A 174 -11.92 0.80 5.47
CA ASN A 174 -12.87 0.43 4.44
C ASN A 174 -13.92 -0.50 5.06
N ILE A 175 -15.15 -0.02 5.20
CA ILE A 175 -16.21 -0.69 5.94
C ILE A 175 -17.39 -1.08 5.03
N PRO A 176 -18.19 -2.12 5.38
CA PRO A 176 -19.48 -2.40 4.77
C PRO A 176 -20.43 -1.19 4.89
N ALA A 177 -21.22 -0.93 3.87
CA ALA A 177 -22.15 0.21 3.80
C ALA A 177 -23.22 0.24 4.92
N ASN A 178 -23.63 -0.93 5.40
CA ASN A 178 -24.59 -1.08 6.50
C ASN A 178 -23.99 -0.86 7.90
N GLU A 179 -22.68 -0.64 8.00
CA GLU A 179 -21.97 -0.49 9.29
C GLU A 179 -21.60 0.97 9.61
N ILE A 180 -22.07 1.94 8.83
CA ILE A 180 -21.71 3.35 9.01
C ILE A 180 -22.11 3.89 10.40
N GLU A 181 -23.23 3.43 10.96
CA GLU A 181 -23.66 3.84 12.30
C GLU A 181 -22.76 3.23 13.39
N THR A 182 -22.46 1.93 13.28
CA THR A 182 -21.55 1.22 14.20
C THR A 182 -20.16 1.83 14.16
N TRP A 183 -19.63 2.13 12.96
CA TRP A 183 -18.37 2.81 12.76
C TRP A 183 -18.37 4.20 13.40
N ALA A 184 -19.40 5.01 13.16
CA ALA A 184 -19.48 6.35 13.74
C ALA A 184 -19.52 6.33 15.28
N LYS A 185 -20.17 5.33 15.87
CA LYS A 185 -20.18 5.10 17.32
C LYS A 185 -18.77 4.80 17.86
N ILE A 186 -18.03 3.87 17.22
CA ILE A 186 -16.67 3.50 17.63
C ILE A 186 -15.73 4.71 17.50
N GLN A 187 -15.75 5.37 16.34
CA GLN A 187 -14.83 6.49 16.08
C GLN A 187 -15.11 7.70 16.97
N SER A 188 -16.37 8.03 17.18
CA SER A 188 -16.72 9.17 18.04
C SER A 188 -16.27 8.96 19.48
N ASP A 189 -16.33 7.73 19.99
CA ASP A 189 -15.83 7.41 21.33
C ASP A 189 -14.31 7.54 21.40
N ARG A 190 -13.61 7.03 20.39
CA ARG A 190 -12.16 7.11 20.27
C ARG A 190 -11.64 8.54 20.25
N PHE A 191 -12.28 9.43 19.50
CA PHE A 191 -11.85 10.82 19.38
C PHE A 191 -12.26 11.70 20.59
N LYS A 192 -13.29 11.29 21.33
CA LYS A 192 -13.77 12.05 22.51
C LYS A 192 -13.18 11.56 23.83
N ASN A 193 -12.88 10.26 23.97
CA ASN A 193 -12.66 9.60 25.25
C ASN A 193 -11.35 8.79 25.30
N MET A 194 -10.39 9.10 24.47
CA MET A 194 -9.09 8.41 24.38
C MET A 194 -8.40 8.33 25.76
N VAL A 195 -7.82 7.17 26.05
CA VAL A 195 -6.99 6.90 27.23
C VAL A 195 -5.67 6.31 26.81
N ILE A 196 -4.57 6.87 27.25
CA ILE A 196 -3.22 6.35 26.99
C ILE A 196 -2.99 5.09 27.82
N ARG A 197 -2.86 3.94 27.14
CA ARG A 197 -2.58 2.60 27.73
C ARG A 197 -1.39 1.97 27.04
N GLY A 198 -0.74 1.02 27.72
CA GLY A 198 0.38 0.26 27.14
C GLY A 198 1.51 1.17 26.64
N PHE A 199 1.71 2.30 27.24
CA PHE A 199 2.64 3.34 26.78
C PHE A 199 4.05 2.79 26.56
N HIS A 200 4.63 2.13 27.54
CA HIS A 200 5.99 1.62 27.43
C HIS A 200 6.13 0.45 26.44
N THR A 201 5.11 -0.40 26.28
CA THR A 201 5.12 -1.49 25.29
C THR A 201 4.99 -0.97 23.86
N GLU A 202 4.17 0.05 23.64
CA GLU A 202 4.05 0.70 22.34
C GLU A 202 5.31 1.49 21.95
N LEU A 203 5.99 2.05 22.95
CA LEU A 203 7.27 2.74 22.73
C LEU A 203 8.32 1.79 22.13
N GLU A 204 8.30 0.49 22.48
CA GLU A 204 9.16 -0.51 21.88
C GLU A 204 8.92 -0.67 20.37
N ALA A 205 7.66 -0.61 19.93
CA ALA A 205 7.33 -0.64 18.50
C ALA A 205 7.90 0.59 17.77
N VAL A 206 7.74 1.79 18.35
CA VAL A 206 8.27 3.04 17.78
C VAL A 206 9.80 3.03 17.73
N TYR A 207 10.47 2.44 18.73
CA TYR A 207 11.93 2.24 18.68
C TYR A 207 12.34 1.34 17.51
N GLU A 208 11.58 0.28 17.23
CA GLU A 208 11.86 -0.59 16.08
C GLU A 208 11.69 0.16 14.77
N GLU A 209 10.62 0.93 14.61
CA GLU A 209 10.40 1.75 13.41
C GLU A 209 11.54 2.75 13.20
N TYR A 210 11.96 3.42 14.27
CA TYR A 210 13.12 4.31 14.21
C TYR A 210 14.39 3.57 13.76
N ASN A 211 14.67 2.39 14.33
CA ASN A 211 15.85 1.60 13.98
C ASN A 211 15.80 1.07 12.54
N ILE A 212 14.61 0.71 12.03
CA ILE A 212 14.40 0.34 10.63
C ILE A 212 14.67 1.53 9.71
N GLY A 213 14.17 2.72 10.07
CA GLY A 213 14.40 3.97 9.32
C GLY A 213 15.87 4.34 9.19
N LEU A 214 16.68 4.09 10.24
CA LEU A 214 18.14 4.33 10.19
C LEU A 214 18.85 3.54 9.08
N ALA A 215 18.34 2.38 8.70
CA ALA A 215 18.90 1.54 7.64
C ALA A 215 18.38 1.93 6.23
N ASN A 216 17.39 2.83 6.15
CA ASN A 216 16.79 3.26 4.88
C ASN A 216 17.58 4.42 4.26
N ASP A 217 18.22 4.16 3.14
CA ASP A 217 19.01 5.18 2.47
C ASP A 217 18.18 6.35 1.92
N GLY A 218 16.96 6.08 1.42
CA GLY A 218 16.04 7.10 0.95
C GLY A 218 15.61 8.08 2.05
N GLU A 219 15.41 7.58 3.29
CA GLU A 219 15.13 8.42 4.46
C GLU A 219 16.29 9.37 4.77
N LYS A 220 17.54 8.88 4.70
CA LYS A 220 18.73 9.71 4.90
C LYS A 220 18.85 10.82 3.85
N GLU A 221 18.58 10.49 2.57
CA GLU A 221 18.55 11.47 1.48
C GLU A 221 17.48 12.53 1.72
N TRP A 222 16.27 12.10 2.10
CA TRP A 222 15.13 12.99 2.36
C TRP A 222 15.40 13.94 3.51
N VAL A 223 15.88 13.42 4.63
CA VAL A 223 16.25 14.23 5.81
C VAL A 223 17.34 15.23 5.48
N ALA A 224 18.37 14.82 4.73
CA ALA A 224 19.45 15.72 4.32
C ALA A 224 18.97 16.84 3.38
N LEU A 225 18.08 16.51 2.43
CA LEU A 225 17.44 17.46 1.52
C LEU A 225 16.59 18.48 2.29
N SER A 226 15.66 17.99 3.11
CA SER A 226 14.71 18.80 3.87
C SER A 226 15.40 19.74 4.84
N LYS A 227 16.43 19.28 5.54
CA LYS A 227 17.25 20.09 6.44
C LYS A 227 17.90 21.29 5.74
N LYS A 228 18.26 21.16 4.48
CA LYS A 228 18.88 22.25 3.71
C LYS A 228 17.85 23.14 3.03
N LEU A 229 16.73 22.58 2.56
CA LEU A 229 15.63 23.36 1.98
C LEU A 229 14.88 24.19 3.04
N PHE A 230 14.72 23.65 4.26
CA PHE A 230 13.88 24.25 5.31
C PHE A 230 14.64 24.44 6.64
N PRO A 231 15.77 25.15 6.67
CA PRO A 231 16.71 25.14 7.81
C PRO A 231 16.14 25.72 9.13
N ASN A 232 15.10 26.54 9.07
CA ASN A 232 14.46 27.17 10.23
C ASN A 232 12.93 26.91 10.27
N HIS A 233 12.48 25.85 9.61
CA HIS A 233 11.10 25.45 9.56
C HIS A 233 10.99 23.98 10.01
N PRO A 234 9.92 23.54 10.67
CA PRO A 234 9.74 22.17 11.12
C PRO A 234 9.94 21.10 10.03
N TYR A 235 9.60 21.38 8.78
CA TYR A 235 9.86 20.46 7.66
C TYR A 235 11.33 20.06 7.51
N GLY A 236 12.26 20.86 8.02
CA GLY A 236 13.68 20.54 7.95
C GLY A 236 14.35 20.35 9.34
N THR A 237 13.67 20.74 10.43
CA THR A 237 14.23 20.65 11.79
C THR A 237 13.63 19.53 12.62
N GLN A 238 12.51 18.95 12.20
CA GLN A 238 11.81 17.86 12.88
C GLN A 238 11.52 16.74 11.88
N THR A 239 11.69 15.49 12.32
CA THR A 239 11.25 14.32 11.56
C THR A 239 9.97 13.76 12.16
N THR A 240 9.13 13.12 11.38
CA THR A 240 7.86 12.57 11.85
C THR A 240 8.05 11.53 12.95
N ILE A 241 9.09 10.70 12.85
CA ILE A 241 9.42 9.70 13.87
C ILE A 241 10.08 10.33 15.11
N GLY A 242 10.57 11.57 15.02
CA GLY A 242 11.31 12.26 16.08
C GLY A 242 12.80 11.94 16.13
N THR A 243 13.47 12.35 17.20
CA THR A 243 14.89 12.08 17.42
C THR A 243 15.09 10.93 18.42
N GLN A 244 16.23 10.26 18.36
CA GLN A 244 16.61 9.23 19.32
C GLN A 244 16.56 9.74 20.77
N GLU A 245 16.99 10.96 21.02
CA GLU A 245 16.99 11.57 22.34
C GLU A 245 15.55 11.78 22.86
N HIS A 246 14.65 12.30 22.01
CA HIS A 246 13.27 12.56 22.39
C HIS A 246 12.48 11.26 22.60
N LEU A 247 12.71 10.24 21.79
CA LEU A 247 12.11 8.92 21.97
C LEU A 247 12.57 8.26 23.28
N LYS A 248 13.85 8.45 23.68
CA LYS A 248 14.35 7.96 24.98
C LYS A 248 13.77 8.74 26.17
N ASN A 249 13.20 9.91 25.96
CA ASN A 249 12.67 10.81 27.00
C ASN A 249 11.22 11.25 26.69
N PRO A 250 10.28 10.31 26.45
CA PRO A 250 8.93 10.63 26.04
C PRO A 250 8.15 11.34 27.17
N SER A 251 7.20 12.20 26.80
CA SER A 251 6.32 12.91 27.74
C SER A 251 4.86 12.55 27.51
N ILE A 252 4.25 11.83 28.43
CA ILE A 252 2.81 11.53 28.42
C ILE A 252 1.99 12.82 28.55
N THR A 253 2.45 13.75 29.38
CA THR A 253 1.78 15.05 29.58
C THR A 253 1.76 15.87 28.28
N ASN A 254 2.87 15.92 27.52
CA ASN A 254 2.91 16.63 26.25
C ASN A 254 1.98 15.96 25.21
N ILE A 255 1.90 14.63 25.19
CA ILE A 255 0.96 13.90 24.31
C ILE A 255 -0.49 14.24 24.64
N LYS A 256 -0.87 14.25 25.94
CA LYS A 256 -2.22 14.65 26.36
C LYS A 256 -2.52 16.10 25.98
N ASN A 257 -1.57 17.02 26.20
CA ASN A 257 -1.71 18.43 25.82
C ASN A 257 -1.89 18.59 24.29
N TYR A 258 -1.13 17.83 23.49
CA TYR A 258 -1.23 17.82 22.03
C TYR A 258 -2.61 17.30 21.58
N PHE A 259 -3.07 16.19 22.15
CA PHE A 259 -4.41 15.65 21.89
C PHE A 259 -5.50 16.67 22.20
N HIS A 260 -5.51 17.26 23.40
CA HIS A 260 -6.54 18.24 23.80
C HIS A 260 -6.52 19.52 22.95
N ARG A 261 -5.35 19.88 22.41
CA ARG A 261 -5.20 21.09 21.59
C ARG A 261 -5.68 20.89 20.17
N TYR A 262 -5.34 19.76 19.53
CA TYR A 262 -5.51 19.56 18.10
C TYR A 262 -6.60 18.56 17.71
N TYR A 263 -6.96 17.61 18.57
CA TYR A 263 -8.01 16.63 18.31
C TYR A 263 -9.36 17.19 18.75
N VAL A 264 -9.81 18.21 18.03
CA VAL A 264 -11.06 18.94 18.28
C VAL A 264 -11.85 19.05 16.97
N PRO A 265 -13.20 19.06 16.99
CA PRO A 265 -14.02 18.92 15.78
C PRO A 265 -13.78 20.02 14.74
N ASN A 266 -13.48 21.25 15.17
CA ASN A 266 -13.15 22.35 14.25
C ASN A 266 -11.72 22.26 13.66
N ASN A 267 -10.98 21.18 13.96
CA ASN A 267 -9.68 20.83 13.38
C ASN A 267 -9.68 19.46 12.68
N VAL A 268 -10.86 18.89 12.46
CA VAL A 268 -11.01 17.53 11.92
C VAL A 268 -11.98 17.54 10.74
N ALA A 269 -11.68 16.68 9.77
CA ALA A 269 -12.61 16.34 8.70
C ALA A 269 -12.88 14.84 8.65
N ILE A 270 -14.15 14.48 8.42
CA ILE A 270 -14.55 13.13 8.03
C ILE A 270 -14.74 13.11 6.51
N CYS A 271 -14.02 12.24 5.83
CA CYS A 271 -13.99 12.12 4.38
C CYS A 271 -14.54 10.74 3.98
N LEU A 272 -15.64 10.71 3.24
CA LEU A 272 -16.38 9.49 2.90
C LEU A 272 -16.55 9.35 1.39
N ALA A 273 -16.23 8.16 0.86
CA ALA A 273 -16.55 7.81 -0.52
C ALA A 273 -17.04 6.36 -0.61
N GLY A 274 -18.14 6.10 -1.30
CA GLY A 274 -18.70 4.76 -1.46
C GLY A 274 -20.21 4.70 -1.50
N ASP A 275 -20.78 3.56 -1.10
CA ASP A 275 -22.21 3.28 -1.19
C ASP A 275 -22.97 3.71 0.08
N PHE A 276 -23.54 4.89 0.06
CA PHE A 276 -24.35 5.41 1.17
C PHE A 276 -25.34 6.49 0.71
N ASP A 277 -26.36 6.73 1.53
CA ASP A 277 -27.27 7.86 1.40
C ASP A 277 -26.71 9.07 2.20
N PRO A 278 -26.35 10.18 1.53
CA PRO A 278 -25.71 11.31 2.21
C PRO A 278 -26.57 11.96 3.30
N ASP A 279 -27.88 12.01 3.11
CA ASP A 279 -28.80 12.69 4.05
C ASP A 279 -28.98 11.86 5.34
N LYS A 280 -29.02 10.53 5.22
CA LYS A 280 -28.98 9.62 6.36
C LYS A 280 -27.61 9.61 7.04
N THR A 281 -26.55 9.59 6.25
CA THR A 281 -25.18 9.52 6.76
C THR A 281 -24.81 10.77 7.57
N ILE A 282 -25.16 11.98 7.10
CA ILE A 282 -24.89 13.20 7.87
C ILE A 282 -25.65 13.23 9.19
N ALA A 283 -26.88 12.69 9.22
CA ALA A 283 -27.63 12.58 10.46
C ALA A 283 -26.98 11.62 11.46
N VAL A 284 -26.41 10.50 10.97
CA VAL A 284 -25.62 9.57 11.80
C VAL A 284 -24.37 10.25 12.33
N ILE A 285 -23.62 10.93 11.47
CA ILE A 285 -22.40 11.67 11.91
C ILE A 285 -22.75 12.71 12.97
N ASP A 286 -23.80 13.51 12.78
CA ASP A 286 -24.22 14.51 13.76
C ASP A 286 -24.71 13.89 15.08
N LYS A 287 -25.37 12.73 15.02
CA LYS A 287 -25.79 11.96 16.21
C LYS A 287 -24.60 11.60 17.12
N TYR A 288 -23.51 11.15 16.54
CA TYR A 288 -22.36 10.63 17.30
C TYR A 288 -21.26 11.67 17.55
N PHE A 289 -21.07 12.63 16.62
CA PHE A 289 -20.01 13.63 16.71
C PHE A 289 -20.49 15.05 17.06
N GLY A 290 -21.81 15.30 16.99
CA GLY A 290 -22.36 16.65 17.14
C GLY A 290 -22.19 17.27 18.53
N ASP A 291 -22.06 16.45 19.57
CA ASP A 291 -21.78 16.86 20.97
C ASP A 291 -20.28 17.02 21.26
N TRP A 292 -19.41 16.66 20.33
CA TRP A 292 -17.95 16.84 20.50
C TRP A 292 -17.61 18.33 20.59
N LYS A 293 -16.93 18.72 21.66
CA LYS A 293 -16.69 20.13 21.99
C LYS A 293 -15.60 20.73 21.11
N LYS A 294 -15.92 21.82 20.41
CA LYS A 294 -14.95 22.60 19.65
C LYS A 294 -13.99 23.35 20.58
N SER A 295 -12.82 23.67 20.06
CA SER A 295 -11.87 24.58 20.69
C SER A 295 -12.13 26.01 20.21
N ASP A 296 -12.37 26.93 21.12
CA ASP A 296 -12.45 28.36 20.80
C ASP A 296 -11.07 29.03 20.70
N ASN A 297 -10.02 28.34 21.18
CA ASN A 297 -8.63 28.83 21.24
C ASN A 297 -7.66 27.98 20.37
N LEU A 298 -8.18 27.35 19.31
CA LEU A 298 -7.34 26.61 18.39
C LEU A 298 -6.31 27.52 17.74
N SER A 299 -5.04 27.23 17.92
CA SER A 299 -3.94 28.00 17.35
C SER A 299 -2.77 27.10 17.00
N TYR A 300 -2.03 27.50 15.98
CA TYR A 300 -0.83 26.79 15.49
C TYR A 300 0.42 27.63 15.74
N PRO A 301 1.59 27.01 15.93
CA PRO A 301 2.86 27.73 15.88
C PRO A 301 2.97 28.53 14.59
N GLN A 302 3.52 29.74 14.68
CA GLN A 302 3.76 30.59 13.52
C GLN A 302 5.25 30.60 13.20
N TYR A 303 5.59 30.35 11.95
CA TYR A 303 6.96 30.32 11.47
C TYR A 303 7.23 31.52 10.57
N ALA A 304 8.43 32.11 10.71
CA ALA A 304 8.84 33.17 9.81
C ALA A 304 9.00 32.61 8.37
N PRO A 305 8.57 33.35 7.34
CA PRO A 305 8.80 32.95 5.97
C PRO A 305 10.29 32.70 5.69
N LEU A 306 10.58 31.59 5.04
CA LEU A 306 11.95 31.25 4.72
C LEU A 306 12.49 32.15 3.59
N PRO A 307 13.72 32.67 3.70
CA PRO A 307 14.34 33.43 2.63
C PRO A 307 14.49 32.57 1.36
N LYS A 308 14.36 33.18 0.19
CA LYS A 308 14.59 32.50 -1.08
C LYS A 308 16.06 32.05 -1.16
N LEU A 309 16.28 30.80 -1.56
CA LEU A 309 17.62 30.31 -1.88
C LEU A 309 18.11 31.01 -3.16
N THR A 310 19.32 31.57 -3.11
CA THR A 310 19.93 32.28 -4.25
C THR A 310 21.14 31.57 -4.83
N ALA A 311 21.63 30.52 -4.18
CA ALA A 311 22.72 29.67 -4.63
C ALA A 311 22.42 28.22 -4.28
N HIS A 312 22.98 27.28 -5.04
CA HIS A 312 22.85 25.87 -4.74
C HIS A 312 23.64 25.45 -3.51
N ILE A 313 23.15 24.40 -2.86
CA ILE A 313 23.77 23.76 -1.72
C ILE A 313 23.93 22.28 -2.05
N ASP A 314 25.17 21.80 -2.07
CA ASP A 314 25.49 20.38 -2.26
C ASP A 314 25.76 19.72 -0.89
N THR A 315 25.23 18.53 -0.67
CA THR A 315 25.49 17.70 0.52
C THR A 315 25.63 16.24 0.12
N THR A 316 26.18 15.43 1.03
CA THR A 316 26.44 14.00 0.75
C THR A 316 25.92 13.16 1.91
N VAL A 317 25.35 12.01 1.58
CA VAL A 317 24.98 10.94 2.52
C VAL A 317 25.64 9.63 2.09
N VAL A 318 25.81 8.71 3.02
CA VAL A 318 26.40 7.39 2.77
C VAL A 318 25.40 6.31 3.17
N GLY A 319 25.28 5.27 2.35
CA GLY A 319 24.42 4.12 2.62
C GLY A 319 24.79 2.89 1.81
N LEU A 320 24.18 1.76 2.13
CA LEU A 320 24.54 0.46 1.55
C LEU A 320 24.09 0.28 0.11
N GLU A 321 22.97 0.92 -0.24
CA GLU A 321 22.33 0.75 -1.55
C GLU A 321 23.06 1.54 -2.64
N THR A 322 22.69 1.29 -3.88
CA THR A 322 23.21 1.94 -5.10
C THR A 322 23.32 3.46 -4.98
N PRO A 323 24.39 4.09 -5.50
CA PRO A 323 24.52 5.54 -5.57
C PRO A 323 23.31 6.21 -6.24
N ASN A 324 22.93 7.38 -5.75
CA ASN A 324 21.81 8.15 -6.25
C ASN A 324 22.08 9.66 -6.13
N VAL A 325 21.38 10.48 -6.87
CA VAL A 325 21.37 11.93 -6.71
C VAL A 325 19.94 12.46 -6.72
N ILE A 326 19.62 13.26 -5.72
CA ILE A 326 18.35 14.01 -5.68
C ILE A 326 18.63 15.51 -5.70
N VAL A 327 17.79 16.26 -6.44
CA VAL A 327 17.86 17.72 -6.53
C VAL A 327 16.48 18.28 -6.20
N GLY A 328 16.40 19.19 -5.23
CA GLY A 328 15.13 19.79 -4.80
C GLY A 328 15.10 21.30 -4.91
N TRP A 329 14.01 21.84 -5.44
CA TRP A 329 13.63 23.25 -5.35
C TRP A 329 12.45 23.40 -4.41
N ARG A 330 12.52 24.36 -3.48
CA ARG A 330 11.38 24.68 -2.63
C ARG A 330 10.29 25.38 -3.46
N THR A 331 9.04 24.93 -3.27
CA THR A 331 7.85 25.51 -3.91
C THR A 331 7.02 26.31 -2.91
N ASP A 332 6.02 27.02 -3.41
CA ASP A 332 4.98 27.61 -2.58
C ASP A 332 4.09 26.51 -1.97
N ALA A 333 3.20 26.91 -1.06
CA ALA A 333 2.22 26.05 -0.42
C ALA A 333 1.31 25.30 -1.41
N ALA A 334 0.79 24.14 -1.02
CA ALA A 334 -0.04 23.26 -1.86
C ALA A 334 -1.28 23.95 -2.47
N ASN A 335 -1.87 24.93 -1.75
CA ASN A 335 -3.02 25.72 -2.25
C ASN A 335 -2.65 26.81 -3.26
N SER A 336 -1.39 26.97 -3.63
CA SER A 336 -0.93 27.88 -4.67
C SER A 336 -1.27 27.37 -6.06
N LEU A 337 -1.71 28.27 -6.97
CA LEU A 337 -1.91 27.92 -8.37
C LEU A 337 -0.61 27.54 -9.11
N GLN A 338 0.55 27.84 -8.54
CA GLN A 338 1.86 27.40 -9.04
C GLN A 338 1.93 25.87 -9.10
N THR A 339 1.27 25.17 -8.16
CA THR A 339 1.21 23.70 -8.09
C THR A 339 0.66 23.08 -9.38
N ASP A 340 -0.37 23.68 -10.02
CA ASP A 340 -0.90 23.20 -11.30
C ASP A 340 0.18 23.21 -12.39
N THR A 341 0.96 24.30 -12.47
CA THR A 341 2.01 24.44 -13.49
C THR A 341 3.18 23.48 -13.22
N LEU A 342 3.56 23.33 -11.96
CA LEU A 342 4.62 22.37 -11.57
C LEU A 342 4.23 20.92 -11.83
N ASN A 343 2.97 20.54 -11.62
CA ASN A 343 2.45 19.22 -11.99
C ASN A 343 2.55 18.98 -13.51
N VAL A 344 2.18 19.96 -14.31
CA VAL A 344 2.32 19.86 -15.78
C VAL A 344 3.80 19.74 -16.16
N ILE A 345 4.68 20.53 -15.56
CA ILE A 345 6.13 20.48 -15.83
C ILE A 345 6.72 19.11 -15.42
N ALA A 346 6.32 18.56 -14.29
CA ALA A 346 6.77 17.23 -13.88
C ALA A 346 6.45 16.18 -14.98
N HIS A 347 5.22 16.21 -15.53
CA HIS A 347 4.81 15.31 -16.62
C HIS A 347 5.45 15.64 -17.98
N LEU A 348 5.82 16.90 -18.24
CA LEU A 348 6.59 17.27 -19.44
C LEU A 348 8.02 16.74 -19.37
N LEU A 349 8.59 16.66 -18.17
CA LEU A 349 9.92 16.11 -17.95
C LEU A 349 9.90 14.57 -17.89
N ASN A 350 9.00 13.97 -17.11
CA ASN A 350 8.92 12.54 -16.96
C ASN A 350 7.46 12.09 -16.82
N ASN A 351 7.02 11.21 -17.71
CA ASN A 351 5.67 10.63 -17.70
C ASN A 351 5.68 9.11 -18.01
N GLY A 352 6.87 8.50 -18.03
CA GLY A 352 7.10 7.09 -18.32
C GLY A 352 7.03 6.71 -19.81
N LYS A 353 6.80 7.68 -20.73
CA LYS A 353 6.66 7.43 -22.17
C LYS A 353 7.32 8.49 -23.05
N ALA A 354 6.91 9.74 -22.92
CA ALA A 354 7.21 10.80 -23.90
C ALA A 354 7.72 12.10 -23.26
N GLY A 355 8.02 12.12 -21.98
CA GLY A 355 8.66 13.25 -21.31
C GLY A 355 10.12 13.42 -21.75
N LEU A 356 10.71 14.57 -21.48
CA LEU A 356 12.10 14.85 -21.85
C LEU A 356 13.09 13.85 -21.23
N PHE A 357 12.91 13.48 -19.96
CA PHE A 357 13.74 12.44 -19.32
C PHE A 357 13.50 11.08 -19.96
N ASP A 358 12.25 10.77 -20.30
CA ASP A 358 11.92 9.48 -20.91
C ASP A 358 12.62 9.32 -22.25
N LEU A 359 12.51 10.33 -23.13
CA LEU A 359 13.03 10.26 -24.50
C LEU A 359 14.55 10.43 -24.57
N ASP A 360 15.13 11.25 -23.70
CA ASP A 360 16.52 11.65 -23.81
C ASP A 360 17.47 10.97 -22.82
N LEU A 361 16.94 10.40 -21.71
CA LEU A 361 17.75 9.76 -20.67
C LEU A 361 17.38 8.29 -20.44
N ASN A 362 16.08 7.99 -20.19
CA ASN A 362 15.62 6.66 -19.80
C ASN A 362 15.57 5.68 -20.98
N ASN A 363 14.83 6.02 -22.04
CA ASN A 363 14.69 5.15 -23.22
C ASN A 363 16.03 4.87 -23.94
N PRO A 364 16.91 5.89 -24.15
CA PRO A 364 18.24 5.63 -24.68
C PRO A 364 19.24 5.10 -23.63
N MET A 365 18.76 4.81 -22.41
CA MET A 365 19.55 4.20 -21.34
C MET A 365 20.85 4.96 -21.02
N LYS A 366 20.79 6.30 -20.98
CA LYS A 366 21.95 7.12 -20.60
C LYS A 366 22.20 7.15 -19.10
N VAL A 367 21.21 6.74 -18.31
CA VAL A 367 21.21 6.57 -16.86
C VAL A 367 20.51 5.25 -16.54
N MET A 368 20.58 4.76 -15.30
CA MET A 368 19.71 3.66 -14.84
C MET A 368 18.24 4.11 -14.72
N GLY A 369 18.04 5.35 -14.27
CA GLY A 369 16.74 6.00 -14.17
C GLY A 369 16.88 7.48 -13.88
N ALA A 370 15.95 8.27 -14.41
CA ALA A 370 15.77 9.69 -14.08
C ALA A 370 14.29 9.98 -13.95
N GLU A 371 13.91 10.60 -12.84
CA GLU A 371 12.50 10.84 -12.49
C GLU A 371 12.30 12.25 -11.96
N THR A 372 11.04 12.69 -11.96
CA THR A 372 10.61 13.95 -11.36
C THR A 372 9.43 13.73 -10.44
N GLY A 373 9.33 14.56 -9.41
CA GLY A 373 8.21 14.55 -8.48
C GLY A 373 7.86 15.94 -7.98
N LEU A 374 6.64 16.08 -7.49
CA LEU A 374 6.18 17.26 -6.77
C LEU A 374 5.55 16.81 -5.46
N GLN A 375 6.18 17.15 -4.34
CA GLN A 375 5.56 17.10 -3.03
C GLN A 375 4.97 18.46 -2.72
N SER A 376 3.73 18.51 -2.23
CA SER A 376 3.01 19.74 -1.94
C SER A 376 2.39 19.63 -0.55
N ASP A 377 2.92 20.40 0.40
CA ASP A 377 2.52 20.42 1.78
C ASP A 377 1.86 21.76 2.14
N HIS A 378 1.37 21.88 3.37
CA HIS A 378 0.57 23.03 3.79
C HIS A 378 1.30 24.39 3.67
N ASP A 379 2.57 24.47 4.08
CA ASP A 379 3.32 25.74 4.10
C ASP A 379 4.24 25.91 2.87
N TYR A 380 4.86 24.82 2.42
CA TYR A 380 5.78 24.75 1.28
C TYR A 380 5.65 23.40 0.59
N GLY A 381 6.36 23.23 -0.51
CA GLY A 381 6.55 21.94 -1.16
C GLY A 381 7.96 21.80 -1.73
N ILE A 382 8.20 20.69 -2.42
CA ILE A 382 9.47 20.40 -3.09
C ILE A 382 9.19 19.92 -4.51
N PHE A 383 9.79 20.57 -5.51
CA PHE A 383 9.94 19.99 -6.84
C PHE A 383 11.24 19.21 -6.88
N LEU A 384 11.15 17.91 -7.19
CA LEU A 384 12.23 16.95 -7.07
C LEU A 384 12.68 16.43 -8.43
N LEU A 385 13.99 16.29 -8.62
CA LEU A 385 14.61 15.44 -9.64
C LEU A 385 15.38 14.35 -8.91
N GLN A 386 15.27 13.12 -9.40
CA GLN A 386 16.03 11.97 -8.89
C GLN A 386 16.72 11.26 -10.04
N GLY A 387 17.98 10.81 -9.84
CA GLY A 387 18.71 10.12 -10.87
C GLY A 387 19.66 9.05 -10.33
N THR A 388 19.64 7.88 -10.98
CA THR A 388 20.47 6.73 -10.63
C THR A 388 21.51 6.49 -11.72
N PRO A 389 22.82 6.45 -11.37
CA PRO A 389 23.90 6.28 -12.33
C PRO A 389 24.01 4.84 -12.83
N LYS A 390 24.51 4.69 -14.05
CA LYS A 390 24.98 3.41 -14.60
C LYS A 390 26.29 2.99 -13.97
N GLU A 391 26.73 1.77 -14.28
CA GLU A 391 28.07 1.30 -13.92
C GLU A 391 29.15 2.25 -14.44
N GLY A 392 30.03 2.68 -13.54
CA GLY A 392 31.13 3.60 -13.85
C GLY A 392 30.71 5.07 -14.06
N GLN A 393 29.43 5.41 -13.96
CA GLN A 393 28.91 6.76 -14.09
C GLN A 393 28.85 7.45 -12.71
N GLY A 394 29.27 8.72 -12.64
CA GLY A 394 29.19 9.50 -11.41
C GLY A 394 27.84 10.19 -11.22
N THR A 395 27.40 10.35 -9.96
CA THR A 395 26.16 11.05 -9.61
C THR A 395 26.16 12.51 -10.09
N MET A 396 27.32 13.18 -10.12
CA MET A 396 27.48 14.52 -10.70
C MET A 396 27.16 14.57 -12.19
N GLU A 397 27.57 13.55 -12.95
CA GLU A 397 27.25 13.44 -14.38
C GLU A 397 25.74 13.28 -14.60
N VAL A 398 25.09 12.43 -13.78
CA VAL A 398 23.64 12.23 -13.86
C VAL A 398 22.90 13.54 -13.58
N ARG A 399 23.30 14.31 -12.55
CA ARG A 399 22.77 15.65 -12.31
C ARG A 399 22.90 16.55 -13.53
N GLN A 400 24.08 16.57 -14.17
CA GLN A 400 24.30 17.40 -15.38
C GLN A 400 23.42 16.97 -16.55
N LEU A 401 23.16 15.67 -16.71
CA LEU A 401 22.25 15.16 -17.75
C LEU A 401 20.81 15.63 -17.47
N MET A 402 20.32 15.52 -16.24
CA MET A 402 18.98 16.03 -15.87
C MET A 402 18.86 17.54 -16.10
N PHE A 403 19.87 18.32 -15.76
CA PHE A 403 19.87 19.78 -15.97
C PHE A 403 19.86 20.19 -17.45
N LYS A 404 20.47 19.41 -18.34
CA LYS A 404 20.32 19.64 -19.78
C LYS A 404 18.88 19.55 -20.24
N GLU A 405 18.07 18.68 -19.64
CA GLU A 405 16.66 18.55 -19.98
C GLU A 405 15.84 19.72 -19.39
N ILE A 406 16.18 20.20 -18.19
CA ILE A 406 15.63 21.46 -17.67
C ILE A 406 15.95 22.64 -18.60
N ASP A 407 17.17 22.71 -19.15
CA ASP A 407 17.55 23.74 -20.12
C ASP A 407 16.74 23.63 -21.41
N LYS A 408 16.45 22.42 -21.91
CA LYS A 408 15.55 22.23 -23.06
C LYS A 408 14.14 22.73 -22.76
N LEU A 409 13.60 22.40 -21.57
CA LEU A 409 12.29 22.88 -21.11
C LEU A 409 12.27 24.42 -21.11
N LYS A 410 13.27 25.08 -20.52
CA LYS A 410 13.43 26.55 -20.46
C LYS A 410 13.51 27.20 -21.84
N LYS A 411 14.05 26.50 -22.83
CA LYS A 411 14.16 26.96 -24.23
C LYS A 411 12.95 26.56 -25.07
N GLY A 412 11.96 25.88 -24.54
CA GLY A 412 10.80 25.34 -25.26
C GLY A 412 11.16 24.27 -26.30
N GLN A 413 12.28 23.56 -26.12
CA GLN A 413 12.79 22.55 -27.05
C GLN A 413 12.10 21.20 -26.79
N PHE A 414 10.78 21.16 -26.93
CA PHE A 414 9.95 19.97 -26.89
C PHE A 414 8.81 20.09 -27.92
N SER A 415 8.24 18.93 -28.31
CA SER A 415 7.20 18.88 -29.34
C SER A 415 5.96 19.66 -28.92
N ASP A 416 5.33 20.36 -29.90
CA ASP A 416 4.08 21.11 -29.68
C ASP A 416 2.91 20.16 -29.31
N ASP A 417 2.96 18.88 -29.69
CA ASP A 417 1.98 17.85 -29.32
C ASP A 417 2.14 17.39 -27.86
N LEU A 418 3.30 17.62 -27.19
CA LEU A 418 3.57 17.04 -25.89
C LEU A 418 2.66 17.63 -24.80
N LEU A 419 2.54 18.97 -24.72
CA LEU A 419 1.68 19.60 -23.69
C LEU A 419 0.20 19.19 -23.80
N PRO A 420 -0.46 19.20 -24.97
CA PRO A 420 -1.81 18.68 -25.12
C PRO A 420 -1.92 17.20 -24.73
N SER A 421 -0.91 16.39 -25.05
CA SER A 421 -0.88 14.96 -24.68
C SER A 421 -0.76 14.77 -23.18
N VAL A 422 0.09 15.54 -22.49
CA VAL A 422 0.20 15.54 -21.02
C VAL A 422 -1.16 15.84 -20.38
N VAL A 423 -1.82 16.91 -20.81
CA VAL A 423 -3.14 17.30 -20.30
C VAL A 423 -4.18 16.20 -20.51
N ASN A 424 -4.20 15.54 -21.67
CA ASN A 424 -5.13 14.43 -21.95
C ASN A 424 -4.86 13.21 -21.07
N ASN A 425 -3.58 12.87 -20.85
CA ASN A 425 -3.22 11.76 -19.96
C ASN A 425 -3.51 12.09 -18.48
N MET A 426 -3.30 13.34 -18.03
CA MET A 426 -3.71 13.77 -16.69
C MET A 426 -5.24 13.67 -16.51
N LYS A 427 -6.04 14.00 -17.53
CA LYS A 427 -7.49 13.77 -17.52
C LYS A 427 -7.83 12.30 -17.43
N LEU A 428 -7.18 11.45 -18.23
CA LEU A 428 -7.39 10.00 -18.21
C LEU A 428 -7.11 9.44 -16.82
N SER A 429 -5.95 9.78 -16.24
CA SER A 429 -5.58 9.35 -14.89
C SER A 429 -6.59 9.81 -13.84
N PHE A 430 -7.04 11.07 -13.93
CA PHE A 430 -8.08 11.59 -13.04
C PHE A 430 -9.37 10.76 -13.09
N TYR A 431 -9.90 10.44 -14.28
CA TYR A 431 -11.11 9.62 -14.40
C TYR A 431 -10.90 8.17 -13.98
N GLN A 432 -9.71 7.60 -14.19
CA GLN A 432 -9.35 6.29 -13.65
C GLN A 432 -9.34 6.29 -12.12
N ASP A 433 -8.81 7.33 -11.50
CA ASP A 433 -8.79 7.49 -10.03
C ASP A 433 -10.20 7.54 -9.44
N LEU A 434 -11.18 8.10 -10.16
CA LEU A 434 -12.58 8.14 -9.71
C LEU A 434 -13.24 6.77 -9.58
N ARG A 435 -12.65 5.71 -10.12
CA ARG A 435 -13.10 4.32 -9.89
C ARG A 435 -12.81 3.83 -8.47
N SER A 436 -11.82 4.43 -7.78
CA SER A 436 -11.41 4.07 -6.42
C SER A 436 -12.06 4.95 -5.36
N ASN A 437 -12.78 4.33 -4.41
CA ASN A 437 -13.33 5.05 -3.25
C ASN A 437 -12.20 5.63 -2.37
N GLU A 438 -11.08 4.94 -2.26
CA GLU A 438 -9.89 5.39 -1.54
C GLU A 438 -9.34 6.69 -2.15
N LYS A 439 -9.12 6.72 -3.47
CA LYS A 439 -8.61 7.90 -4.15
C LYS A 439 -9.59 9.07 -4.11
N ARG A 440 -10.92 8.80 -4.22
CA ARG A 440 -11.96 9.82 -4.02
C ARG A 440 -11.86 10.46 -2.64
N ALA A 441 -11.84 9.65 -1.59
CA ALA A 441 -11.83 10.13 -0.21
C ALA A 441 -10.50 10.83 0.15
N ASN A 442 -9.37 10.33 -0.35
CA ASN A 442 -8.05 10.95 -0.10
C ASN A 442 -7.92 12.35 -0.73
N ARG A 443 -8.62 12.63 -1.85
CA ARG A 443 -8.69 13.99 -2.41
C ARG A 443 -9.32 15.00 -1.43
N PHE A 444 -10.28 14.56 -0.60
CA PHE A 444 -10.87 15.41 0.44
C PHE A 444 -9.90 15.66 1.58
N VAL A 445 -9.14 14.62 1.98
CA VAL A 445 -8.08 14.76 3.00
C VAL A 445 -7.09 15.84 2.57
N SER A 446 -6.52 15.74 1.36
CA SER A 446 -5.57 16.73 0.84
C SER A 446 -6.17 18.14 0.78
N ALA A 447 -7.41 18.28 0.30
CA ALA A 447 -8.06 19.60 0.23
C ALA A 447 -8.30 20.20 1.62
N PHE A 448 -8.68 19.38 2.61
CA PHE A 448 -8.90 19.86 3.97
C PHE A 448 -7.59 20.25 4.66
N ILE A 449 -6.56 19.42 4.57
CA ILE A 449 -5.27 19.66 5.26
C ILE A 449 -4.58 20.91 4.69
N ASN A 450 -4.60 21.08 3.38
CA ASN A 450 -3.90 22.15 2.68
C ASN A 450 -4.73 23.46 2.54
N ASP A 451 -5.88 23.56 3.20
CA ASP A 451 -6.79 24.71 3.05
C ASP A 451 -7.16 25.04 1.59
N GLU A 452 -7.21 24.01 0.73
CA GLU A 452 -7.59 24.18 -0.67
C GLU A 452 -9.12 24.38 -0.79
N LYS A 453 -9.53 25.34 -1.63
CA LYS A 453 -10.92 25.46 -1.99
C LYS A 453 -11.31 24.32 -2.94
N TRP A 454 -12.39 23.59 -2.60
CA TRP A 454 -12.83 22.46 -3.44
C TRP A 454 -13.09 22.88 -4.91
N ALA A 455 -13.58 24.12 -5.12
CA ALA A 455 -13.78 24.66 -6.46
C ALA A 455 -12.47 24.79 -7.26
N ASP A 456 -11.37 25.15 -6.61
CA ASP A 456 -10.07 25.25 -7.28
C ASP A 456 -9.58 23.86 -7.71
N ARG A 457 -9.80 22.85 -6.90
CA ARG A 457 -9.44 21.47 -7.22
C ARG A 457 -10.29 20.85 -8.34
N VAL A 458 -11.61 21.11 -8.33
CA VAL A 458 -12.52 20.69 -9.42
C VAL A 458 -12.13 21.33 -10.75
N ASN A 459 -11.74 22.61 -10.73
CA ASN A 459 -11.40 23.37 -11.93
C ASN A 459 -9.92 23.23 -12.36
N ALA A 460 -9.09 22.45 -11.67
CA ALA A 460 -7.66 22.30 -11.98
C ALA A 460 -7.44 21.80 -13.41
N ILE A 461 -8.16 20.76 -13.85
CA ILE A 461 -8.08 20.21 -15.20
C ILE A 461 -8.42 21.26 -16.26
N ASP A 462 -9.41 22.12 -16.01
CA ASP A 462 -9.80 23.19 -16.93
C ASP A 462 -8.74 24.29 -17.00
N ARG A 463 -8.08 24.60 -15.88
CA ARG A 463 -6.96 25.58 -15.85
C ARG A 463 -5.77 25.05 -16.62
N ILE A 464 -5.31 23.84 -16.35
CA ILE A 464 -4.15 23.27 -17.06
C ILE A 464 -4.41 23.08 -18.55
N SER A 465 -5.67 22.80 -18.95
CA SER A 465 -6.05 22.65 -20.37
C SER A 465 -5.90 23.94 -21.17
N LYS A 466 -5.82 25.09 -20.51
CA LYS A 466 -5.66 26.43 -21.13
C LYS A 466 -4.21 26.90 -21.11
N MET A 467 -3.30 26.16 -20.50
CA MET A 467 -1.89 26.53 -20.45
C MET A 467 -1.26 26.48 -21.86
N THR A 468 -0.45 27.48 -22.17
CA THR A 468 0.30 27.51 -23.40
C THR A 468 1.76 27.11 -23.18
N LYS A 469 2.41 26.63 -24.23
CA LYS A 469 3.84 26.33 -24.23
C LYS A 469 4.68 27.50 -23.72
N GLN A 470 4.35 28.74 -24.17
CA GLN A 470 5.08 29.94 -23.75
C GLN A 470 4.95 30.18 -22.23
N GLN A 471 3.75 29.99 -21.64
CA GLN A 471 3.56 30.13 -20.19
C GLN A 471 4.40 29.14 -19.42
N ILE A 472 4.51 27.90 -19.90
CA ILE A 472 5.37 26.87 -19.28
C ILE A 472 6.85 27.29 -19.36
N VAL A 473 7.30 27.77 -20.52
CA VAL A 473 8.69 28.25 -20.74
C VAL A 473 9.02 29.43 -19.82
N ASP A 474 8.14 30.41 -19.76
CA ASP A 474 8.33 31.61 -18.94
C ASP A 474 8.39 31.25 -17.46
N PHE A 475 7.48 30.34 -17.01
CA PHE A 475 7.48 29.84 -15.66
C PHE A 475 8.75 29.06 -15.34
N ALA A 476 9.18 28.15 -16.22
CA ALA A 476 10.39 27.34 -16.01
C ALA A 476 11.65 28.24 -15.88
N ASN A 477 11.75 29.28 -16.67
CA ASN A 477 12.86 30.25 -16.59
C ASN A 477 12.87 31.05 -15.29
N HIS A 478 11.69 31.30 -14.71
CA HIS A 478 11.56 31.98 -13.41
C HIS A 478 11.81 31.05 -12.22
N PHE A 479 11.34 29.80 -12.29
CA PHE A 479 11.36 28.84 -11.19
C PHE A 479 12.71 28.12 -11.04
N PHE A 480 13.25 27.54 -12.13
CA PHE A 480 14.51 26.78 -12.08
C PHE A 480 15.72 27.73 -12.07
N THR A 481 15.99 28.31 -10.92
CA THR A 481 17.16 29.17 -10.64
C THR A 481 18.24 28.36 -9.91
N ASP A 482 19.38 29.00 -9.60
CA ASP A 482 20.47 28.39 -8.82
C ASP A 482 20.13 28.11 -7.35
N GLY A 483 18.92 28.48 -6.91
CA GLY A 483 18.44 28.25 -5.54
C GLY A 483 17.87 26.84 -5.33
N TYR A 484 18.71 25.81 -5.39
CA TYR A 484 18.33 24.40 -5.17
C TYR A 484 19.27 23.70 -4.21
N VAL A 485 18.88 22.52 -3.74
CA VAL A 485 19.70 21.62 -2.91
C VAL A 485 19.94 20.35 -3.69
N THR A 486 21.20 19.85 -3.68
CA THR A 486 21.54 18.52 -4.17
C THR A 486 22.02 17.65 -3.03
N VAL A 487 21.48 16.43 -2.96
CA VAL A 487 22.00 15.36 -2.10
C VAL A 487 22.61 14.29 -3.00
N PHE A 488 23.90 14.03 -2.80
CA PHE A 488 24.62 12.92 -3.42
C PHE A 488 24.65 11.77 -2.44
N LYS A 489 24.04 10.67 -2.77
CA LYS A 489 24.17 9.43 -2.01
C LYS A 489 25.31 8.63 -2.57
N LEU A 490 26.26 8.28 -1.71
CA LEU A 490 27.40 7.42 -2.03
C LEU A 490 27.18 6.04 -1.41
N GLN A 491 27.59 5.00 -2.12
CA GLN A 491 27.56 3.64 -1.60
C GLN A 491 28.71 3.42 -0.60
N GLY A 492 28.37 2.91 0.58
CA GLY A 492 29.34 2.64 1.64
C GLY A 492 28.67 2.29 2.96
N ASN A 493 29.47 1.88 3.94
CA ASN A 493 28.95 1.62 5.28
C ASN A 493 28.94 2.92 6.10
N ASP A 494 27.78 3.31 6.60
CA ASP A 494 27.60 4.46 7.49
C ASP A 494 27.91 4.04 8.94
N THR A 495 29.12 4.30 9.39
CA THR A 495 29.58 3.98 10.76
C THR A 495 29.03 4.94 11.83
N THR A 496 28.28 5.95 11.45
CA THR A 496 27.68 6.93 12.39
C THR A 496 26.31 6.48 12.91
N ILE A 497 25.74 5.41 12.37
CA ILE A 497 24.46 4.87 12.79
C ILE A 497 24.59 4.18 14.16
N HIS A 498 23.82 4.69 15.12
CA HIS A 498 23.66 4.11 16.44
C HIS A 498 22.18 3.79 16.69
N LYS A 499 21.86 2.49 16.85
CA LYS A 499 20.49 2.09 17.19
C LYS A 499 20.12 2.50 18.61
N ILE A 500 18.83 2.65 18.86
CA ILE A 500 18.31 2.85 20.22
C ILE A 500 18.48 1.53 20.97
N GLU A 501 19.20 1.57 22.09
CA GLU A 501 19.17 0.48 23.07
C GLU A 501 17.86 0.54 23.83
N LYS A 502 17.15 -0.58 23.85
CA LYS A 502 15.86 -0.70 24.53
C LYS A 502 16.05 -1.02 26.02
N PRO A 503 15.27 -0.42 26.92
CA PRO A 503 15.15 -0.94 28.27
C PRO A 503 14.52 -2.33 28.26
N GLN A 504 14.85 -3.17 29.23
CA GLN A 504 14.15 -4.44 29.41
C GLN A 504 12.75 -4.19 29.97
N ILE A 505 11.73 -4.74 29.35
CA ILE A 505 10.34 -4.71 29.79
C ILE A 505 9.84 -6.11 30.10
N THR A 506 8.88 -6.19 31.03
CA THR A 506 8.21 -7.45 31.37
C THR A 506 7.03 -7.66 30.43
N PRO A 507 6.87 -8.84 29.80
CA PRO A 507 5.71 -9.15 28.96
C PRO A 507 4.39 -8.90 29.69
N ILE A 508 3.43 -8.29 29.01
CA ILE A 508 2.11 -8.00 29.58
C ILE A 508 1.13 -9.17 29.33
N PRO A 509 0.14 -9.39 30.22
CA PRO A 509 -0.90 -10.38 29.97
C PRO A 509 -1.80 -9.95 28.81
N THR A 510 -2.15 -10.86 27.92
CA THR A 510 -3.03 -10.60 26.78
C THR A 510 -4.50 -10.42 27.17
N ASN A 511 -4.92 -10.90 28.35
CA ASN A 511 -6.29 -10.84 28.87
C ASN A 511 -7.36 -11.21 27.81
N ASN A 512 -7.07 -12.19 26.97
CA ASN A 512 -7.91 -12.56 25.82
C ASN A 512 -9.27 -13.17 26.20
N ASP A 513 -9.44 -13.53 27.47
CA ASP A 513 -10.70 -14.00 28.08
C ASP A 513 -11.63 -12.85 28.49
N LYS A 514 -11.12 -11.62 28.49
CA LYS A 514 -11.86 -10.43 28.90
C LYS A 514 -12.36 -9.65 27.68
N GLN A 515 -13.48 -8.97 27.84
CA GLN A 515 -13.97 -7.97 26.89
C GLN A 515 -14.73 -6.86 27.62
N SER A 516 -14.68 -5.64 27.08
CA SER A 516 -15.46 -4.52 27.56
C SER A 516 -16.94 -4.68 27.21
N ALA A 517 -17.82 -3.99 27.94
CA ALA A 517 -19.23 -3.93 27.59
C ALA A 517 -19.45 -3.27 26.22
N PHE A 518 -18.58 -2.31 25.85
CA PHE A 518 -18.64 -1.63 24.56
C PHE A 518 -18.31 -2.58 23.41
N LEU A 519 -17.21 -3.36 23.50
CA LEU A 519 -16.90 -4.39 22.49
C LEU A 519 -18.05 -5.40 22.36
N LYS A 520 -18.61 -5.86 23.50
CA LYS A 520 -19.72 -6.80 23.47
C LYS A 520 -20.93 -6.22 22.71
N GLU A 521 -21.28 -4.96 22.95
CA GLU A 521 -22.37 -4.30 22.25
C GLU A 521 -22.12 -4.22 20.73
N ILE A 522 -20.88 -3.93 20.31
CA ILE A 522 -20.51 -3.89 18.90
C ILE A 522 -20.60 -5.28 18.24
N VAL A 523 -20.08 -6.31 18.88
CA VAL A 523 -20.11 -7.69 18.38
C VAL A 523 -21.54 -8.23 18.28
N ASP A 524 -22.40 -7.88 19.24
CA ASP A 524 -23.78 -8.30 19.27
C ASP A 524 -24.70 -7.45 18.36
N SER A 525 -24.18 -6.37 17.73
CA SER A 525 -24.95 -5.51 16.83
C SER A 525 -25.42 -6.29 15.59
N LYS A 526 -26.64 -6.02 15.15
CA LYS A 526 -27.27 -6.70 14.00
C LYS A 526 -27.81 -5.68 13.00
N PRO A 527 -26.91 -5.02 12.25
CA PRO A 527 -27.38 -4.17 11.16
C PRO A 527 -28.06 -5.00 10.08
N GLU A 528 -28.89 -4.37 9.24
CA GLU A 528 -29.54 -5.04 8.11
C GLU A 528 -28.46 -5.70 7.22
N PRO A 529 -28.51 -7.01 6.98
CA PRO A 529 -27.41 -7.73 6.34
C PRO A 529 -27.35 -7.41 4.83
N ILE A 530 -26.12 -7.16 4.34
CA ILE A 530 -25.85 -7.05 2.90
C ILE A 530 -25.90 -8.45 2.29
N GLN A 531 -26.71 -8.63 1.24
CA GLN A 531 -26.80 -9.90 0.53
C GLN A 531 -25.54 -10.13 -0.30
N PRO A 532 -24.92 -11.32 -0.23
CA PRO A 532 -23.75 -11.65 -1.02
C PRO A 532 -24.10 -11.70 -2.52
N LYS A 533 -23.16 -11.23 -3.36
CA LYS A 533 -23.30 -11.30 -4.82
C LYS A 533 -21.99 -11.79 -5.41
N PHE A 534 -21.97 -13.05 -5.78
CA PHE A 534 -20.83 -13.71 -6.42
C PHE A 534 -20.90 -13.61 -7.95
N ALA A 535 -19.77 -13.77 -8.63
CA ALA A 535 -19.71 -13.78 -10.08
C ALA A 535 -20.48 -14.99 -10.64
N ASP A 536 -21.39 -14.76 -11.58
CA ASP A 536 -22.05 -15.76 -12.38
C ASP A 536 -21.47 -15.72 -13.79
N PHE A 537 -20.60 -16.65 -14.11
CA PHE A 537 -19.85 -16.67 -15.38
C PHE A 537 -20.75 -16.87 -16.63
N LYS A 538 -22.01 -17.30 -16.46
CA LYS A 538 -22.97 -17.41 -17.56
C LYS A 538 -23.73 -16.12 -17.80
N ARG A 539 -23.97 -15.34 -16.74
CA ARG A 539 -24.74 -14.09 -16.81
C ARG A 539 -23.84 -12.88 -17.02
N ASP A 540 -22.72 -12.82 -16.27
CA ASP A 540 -21.88 -11.62 -16.12
C ASP A 540 -20.74 -11.57 -17.15
N LEU A 541 -20.57 -12.61 -17.95
CA LEU A 541 -19.49 -12.80 -18.91
C LEU A 541 -20.03 -13.41 -20.21
N THR A 542 -19.57 -12.92 -21.37
CA THR A 542 -19.81 -13.56 -22.66
C THR A 542 -18.56 -14.27 -23.11
N VAL A 543 -18.68 -15.57 -23.39
CA VAL A 543 -17.59 -16.41 -23.90
C VAL A 543 -17.91 -16.83 -25.34
N GLY A 544 -16.93 -16.78 -26.22
CA GLY A 544 -17.12 -17.14 -27.62
C GLY A 544 -15.82 -17.27 -28.40
N HIS A 545 -15.94 -17.22 -29.73
CA HIS A 545 -14.80 -17.28 -30.64
C HIS A 545 -14.85 -16.13 -31.64
N THR A 546 -13.71 -15.53 -31.93
CA THR A 546 -13.56 -14.55 -33.04
C THR A 546 -13.73 -15.23 -34.40
N LYS A 547 -13.93 -14.44 -35.44
CA LYS A 547 -14.03 -14.96 -36.85
C LYS A 547 -12.77 -15.72 -37.27
N LYS A 548 -11.63 -15.44 -36.65
CA LYS A 548 -10.35 -16.10 -36.93
C LYS A 548 -10.00 -17.19 -35.92
N GLY A 549 -10.94 -17.60 -35.06
CA GLY A 549 -10.80 -18.77 -34.17
C GLY A 549 -10.11 -18.55 -32.85
N LEU A 550 -9.77 -17.30 -32.46
CA LEU A 550 -9.32 -16.99 -31.12
C LEU A 550 -10.49 -17.11 -30.13
N ASP A 551 -10.22 -17.58 -28.91
CA ASP A 551 -11.22 -17.53 -27.85
C ASP A 551 -11.41 -16.08 -27.38
N TYR A 552 -12.61 -15.71 -26.91
CA TYR A 552 -12.78 -14.42 -26.26
C TYR A 552 -13.62 -14.48 -24.99
N LEU A 553 -13.26 -13.56 -24.06
CA LEU A 553 -14.04 -13.19 -22.90
C LEU A 553 -14.43 -11.72 -23.06
N TYR A 554 -15.74 -11.43 -22.98
CA TYR A 554 -16.25 -10.08 -23.20
C TYR A 554 -17.17 -9.67 -22.07
N LYS A 555 -16.95 -8.42 -21.57
CA LYS A 555 -17.85 -7.72 -20.67
C LYS A 555 -17.98 -6.27 -21.10
N LYS A 556 -19.22 -5.80 -21.26
CA LYS A 556 -19.49 -4.41 -21.64
C LYS A 556 -19.23 -3.45 -20.47
N ASN A 557 -18.44 -2.41 -20.71
CA ASN A 557 -18.31 -1.28 -19.78
C ASN A 557 -19.47 -0.29 -20.01
N THR A 558 -20.28 -0.09 -18.96
CA THR A 558 -21.42 0.84 -18.98
C THR A 558 -21.16 2.08 -18.11
N ASN A 559 -20.03 2.15 -17.40
CA ASN A 559 -19.77 3.15 -16.38
C ASN A 559 -18.98 4.34 -16.93
N ASP A 560 -18.04 4.09 -17.84
CA ASP A 560 -17.17 5.10 -18.43
C ASP A 560 -16.78 4.74 -19.87
N LYS A 561 -15.90 5.52 -20.47
CA LYS A 561 -15.46 5.37 -21.86
C LYS A 561 -14.05 4.76 -21.97
N LEU A 562 -13.63 4.01 -20.96
CA LEU A 562 -12.33 3.36 -20.96
C LEU A 562 -12.47 1.90 -21.38
N PHE A 563 -11.40 1.39 -22.02
CA PHE A 563 -11.31 -0.03 -22.38
C PHE A 563 -10.04 -0.66 -21.77
N SER A 564 -10.10 -1.99 -21.60
CA SER A 564 -8.96 -2.88 -21.51
C SER A 564 -9.13 -4.02 -22.51
N LEU A 565 -8.05 -4.34 -23.22
CA LEU A 565 -7.95 -5.45 -24.17
C LEU A 565 -6.69 -6.23 -23.81
N THR A 566 -6.82 -7.54 -23.57
CA THR A 566 -5.67 -8.41 -23.28
C THR A 566 -5.67 -9.62 -24.18
N TYR A 567 -4.53 -9.92 -24.80
CA TYR A 567 -4.23 -11.24 -25.37
C TYR A 567 -3.56 -12.09 -24.30
N HIS A 568 -4.27 -13.09 -23.79
CA HIS A 568 -3.81 -14.02 -22.77
C HIS A 568 -3.35 -15.32 -23.42
N TYR A 569 -2.08 -15.66 -23.27
CA TYR A 569 -1.47 -16.92 -23.69
C TYR A 569 -1.23 -17.80 -22.45
N PRO A 570 -1.71 -19.08 -22.44
CA PRO A 570 -1.62 -19.94 -21.26
C PRO A 570 -0.28 -20.67 -21.15
N PHE A 571 0.83 -19.95 -21.26
CA PHE A 571 2.21 -20.41 -21.04
C PHE A 571 3.11 -19.20 -20.79
N GLY A 572 4.15 -19.36 -19.95
CA GLY A 572 5.01 -18.28 -19.52
C GLY A 572 6.48 -18.68 -19.37
N SER A 573 7.15 -18.15 -18.31
CA SER A 573 8.58 -18.38 -18.08
C SER A 573 8.93 -19.85 -17.78
N GLU A 574 7.99 -20.66 -17.33
CA GLU A 574 8.14 -22.11 -17.15
C GLU A 574 8.33 -22.86 -18.48
N SER A 575 7.86 -22.28 -19.58
CA SER A 575 8.09 -22.83 -20.92
C SER A 575 9.37 -22.33 -21.54
N ASP A 576 9.70 -21.05 -21.33
CA ASP A 576 10.91 -20.40 -21.88
C ASP A 576 11.23 -19.10 -21.13
N ASN A 577 12.36 -19.08 -20.44
CA ASN A 577 12.81 -17.93 -19.65
C ASN A 577 13.30 -16.72 -20.48
N GLU A 578 13.38 -16.85 -21.81
CA GLU A 578 13.74 -15.75 -22.70
C GLU A 578 12.56 -14.80 -22.96
N TYR A 579 11.29 -15.22 -22.72
CA TYR A 579 10.13 -14.35 -22.93
C TYR A 579 10.18 -13.07 -22.11
N GLY A 580 10.61 -13.15 -20.85
CA GLY A 580 10.76 -11.95 -19.99
C GLY A 580 11.78 -10.95 -20.57
N ILE A 581 12.94 -11.45 -20.99
CA ILE A 581 13.99 -10.62 -21.62
C ILE A 581 13.50 -10.01 -22.94
N ALA A 582 12.75 -10.78 -23.74
CA ALA A 582 12.18 -10.30 -24.99
C ALA A 582 11.16 -9.17 -24.76
N ALA A 583 10.27 -9.33 -23.77
CA ALA A 583 9.27 -8.35 -23.40
C ALA A 583 9.89 -7.03 -22.90
N ASP A 584 10.89 -7.13 -22.03
CA ASP A 584 11.63 -5.97 -21.53
C ASP A 584 12.36 -5.24 -22.64
N TYR A 585 13.11 -5.97 -23.46
CA TYR A 585 13.90 -5.40 -24.56
C TYR A 585 13.02 -4.71 -25.61
N LEU A 586 11.80 -5.21 -25.85
CA LEU A 586 10.84 -4.58 -26.77
C LEU A 586 10.58 -3.11 -26.43
N SER A 587 10.63 -2.75 -25.15
CA SER A 587 10.39 -1.39 -24.68
C SER A 587 11.45 -0.38 -25.17
N TYR A 588 12.61 -0.85 -25.64
CA TYR A 588 13.74 -0.01 -26.04
C TYR A 588 13.96 0.05 -27.55
N VAL A 589 13.11 -0.60 -28.34
CA VAL A 589 13.31 -0.69 -29.79
C VAL A 589 12.14 -0.08 -30.57
N GLY A 590 12.43 0.32 -31.78
CA GLY A 590 11.44 0.73 -32.77
C GLY A 590 10.99 -0.42 -33.67
N THR A 591 10.33 -0.02 -34.75
CA THR A 591 9.94 -0.91 -35.87
C THR A 591 10.68 -0.51 -37.13
N ASP A 592 10.47 -1.25 -38.22
CA ASP A 592 11.00 -0.86 -39.55
C ASP A 592 10.54 0.55 -40.00
N LYS A 593 9.42 1.05 -39.45
CA LYS A 593 8.76 2.28 -39.90
C LYS A 593 8.83 3.43 -38.89
N LEU A 594 8.97 3.11 -37.63
CA LEU A 594 8.87 4.08 -36.53
C LEU A 594 10.02 3.86 -35.51
N THR A 595 10.66 4.93 -35.12
CA THR A 595 11.62 4.88 -33.99
C THR A 595 10.91 4.60 -32.68
N ASN A 596 11.63 4.12 -31.66
CA ASN A 596 11.10 3.94 -30.31
C ASN A 596 10.49 5.24 -29.77
N GLU A 597 11.20 6.35 -29.91
CA GLU A 597 10.70 7.69 -29.53
C GLU A 597 9.34 8.00 -30.16
N LYS A 598 9.21 7.76 -31.48
CA LYS A 598 7.97 8.05 -32.21
C LYS A 598 6.83 7.15 -31.79
N LEU A 599 7.09 5.87 -31.49
CA LEU A 599 6.10 4.93 -30.96
C LEU A 599 5.56 5.40 -29.60
N ASN A 600 6.45 5.76 -28.67
CA ASN A 600 6.08 6.25 -27.36
C ASN A 600 5.26 7.55 -27.43
N GLN A 601 5.66 8.49 -28.29
CA GLN A 601 4.90 9.73 -28.54
C GLN A 601 3.50 9.44 -29.10
N LEU A 602 3.34 8.47 -30.01
CA LEU A 602 2.05 8.10 -30.60
C LEU A 602 1.12 7.46 -29.57
N PHE A 603 1.59 6.48 -28.80
CA PHE A 603 0.80 5.89 -27.72
C PHE A 603 0.37 6.93 -26.69
N TYR A 604 1.28 7.81 -26.29
CA TYR A 604 1.00 8.86 -25.33
C TYR A 604 -0.02 9.88 -25.88
N LYS A 605 0.07 10.23 -27.17
CA LYS A 605 -0.90 11.10 -27.86
C LYS A 605 -2.29 10.49 -27.93
N LEU A 606 -2.39 9.17 -28.11
CA LEU A 606 -3.64 8.43 -28.11
C LEU A 606 -4.27 8.28 -26.70
N ALA A 607 -3.56 8.71 -25.65
CA ALA A 607 -3.93 8.38 -24.26
C ALA A 607 -4.24 6.87 -24.10
N CYS A 608 -3.38 6.05 -24.70
CA CYS A 608 -3.39 4.59 -24.61
C CYS A 608 -2.01 4.08 -24.21
N SER A 609 -1.98 2.99 -23.49
CA SER A 609 -0.73 2.32 -23.10
C SER A 609 -0.85 0.82 -23.26
N TYR A 610 0.28 0.17 -23.58
CA TYR A 610 0.37 -1.29 -23.57
C TYR A 610 1.43 -1.76 -22.60
N SER A 611 1.30 -3.00 -22.15
CA SER A 611 2.29 -3.74 -21.38
C SER A 611 2.31 -5.20 -21.80
N ILE A 612 3.46 -5.83 -21.65
CA ILE A 612 3.62 -7.29 -21.79
C ILE A 612 4.09 -7.82 -20.46
N ASN A 613 3.26 -8.64 -19.82
CA ASN A 613 3.58 -9.30 -18.57
C ASN A 613 3.84 -10.78 -18.83
N VAL A 614 5.00 -11.26 -18.39
CA VAL A 614 5.39 -12.68 -18.45
C VAL A 614 5.42 -13.21 -17.03
N SER A 615 4.45 -14.02 -16.68
CA SER A 615 4.40 -14.78 -15.43
C SER A 615 4.92 -16.20 -15.62
N ASP A 616 4.86 -17.01 -14.59
CA ASP A 616 5.34 -18.39 -14.65
C ASP A 616 4.61 -19.19 -15.75
N ASP A 617 3.27 -19.11 -15.76
CA ASP A 617 2.38 -19.91 -16.61
C ASP A 617 1.55 -19.10 -17.63
N ALA A 618 1.84 -17.81 -17.80
CA ALA A 618 1.09 -16.98 -18.75
C ALA A 618 1.91 -15.81 -19.32
N ILE A 619 1.55 -15.41 -20.56
CA ILE A 619 1.98 -14.16 -21.18
C ILE A 619 0.72 -13.34 -21.45
N ASP A 620 0.66 -12.14 -20.89
CA ASP A 620 -0.45 -11.19 -21.04
C ASP A 620 0.02 -9.94 -21.80
N ILE A 621 -0.49 -9.73 -23.02
CA ILE A 621 -0.28 -8.49 -23.78
C ILE A 621 -1.52 -7.63 -23.59
N SER A 622 -1.40 -6.60 -22.78
CA SER A 622 -2.53 -5.73 -22.41
C SER A 622 -2.42 -4.35 -23.06
N LEU A 623 -3.55 -3.83 -23.55
CA LEU A 623 -3.70 -2.49 -24.10
C LEU A 623 -4.89 -1.82 -23.40
N SER A 624 -4.72 -0.59 -22.92
CA SER A 624 -5.80 0.14 -22.25
C SER A 624 -5.77 1.63 -22.57
N GLY A 625 -6.90 2.31 -22.38
CA GLY A 625 -7.00 3.75 -22.58
C GLY A 625 -8.41 4.20 -22.94
N LEU A 626 -8.51 5.28 -23.76
CA LEU A 626 -9.78 5.79 -24.27
C LEU A 626 -10.31 4.89 -25.38
N ASP A 627 -11.54 4.40 -25.25
CA ASP A 627 -12.16 3.46 -26.21
C ASP A 627 -12.30 4.06 -27.62
N SER A 628 -12.50 5.39 -27.75
CA SER A 628 -12.51 6.07 -29.04
C SER A 628 -11.21 5.93 -29.83
N ASN A 629 -10.09 5.70 -29.17
CA ASN A 629 -8.76 5.58 -29.76
C ASN A 629 -8.31 4.11 -29.91
N MET A 630 -9.13 3.14 -29.41
CA MET A 630 -8.81 1.72 -29.41
C MET A 630 -8.44 1.19 -30.81
N PRO A 631 -9.19 1.48 -31.91
CA PRO A 631 -8.86 0.91 -33.21
C PRO A 631 -7.45 1.31 -33.70
N GLU A 632 -7.06 2.55 -33.45
CA GLU A 632 -5.73 3.06 -33.81
C GLU A 632 -4.65 2.51 -32.90
N ALA A 633 -4.92 2.42 -31.58
CA ALA A 633 -4.01 1.87 -30.60
C ALA A 633 -3.77 0.38 -30.83
N VAL A 634 -4.80 -0.42 -31.17
CA VAL A 634 -4.64 -1.86 -31.54
C VAL A 634 -3.77 -1.98 -32.77
N LYS A 635 -4.02 -1.19 -33.81
CA LYS A 635 -3.19 -1.21 -35.03
C LYS A 635 -1.73 -0.85 -34.74
N LEU A 636 -1.51 0.10 -33.83
CA LEU A 636 -0.15 0.51 -33.45
C LEU A 636 0.53 -0.62 -32.64
N LEU A 637 -0.17 -1.27 -31.69
CA LEU A 637 0.34 -2.43 -30.95
C LEU A 637 0.73 -3.58 -31.88
N GLU A 638 -0.16 -3.94 -32.81
CA GLU A 638 0.12 -5.01 -33.79
C GLU A 638 1.33 -4.68 -34.68
N ASN A 639 1.50 -3.39 -35.04
CA ASN A 639 2.70 -2.95 -35.77
C ASN A 639 3.98 -3.12 -34.93
N VAL A 640 3.92 -2.87 -33.62
CA VAL A 640 5.05 -3.11 -32.69
C VAL A 640 5.36 -4.61 -32.62
N LEU A 641 4.35 -5.45 -32.35
CA LEU A 641 4.55 -6.89 -32.21
C LEU A 641 5.07 -7.56 -33.48
N GLN A 642 4.60 -7.10 -34.66
CA GLN A 642 4.99 -7.68 -35.94
C GLN A 642 6.27 -7.12 -36.53
N GLY A 643 6.57 -5.85 -36.26
CA GLY A 643 7.60 -5.07 -36.93
C GLY A 643 8.77 -4.67 -36.04
N ALA A 644 8.84 -5.13 -34.80
CA ALA A 644 9.93 -4.80 -33.90
C ALA A 644 11.30 -5.15 -34.50
N LYS A 645 12.21 -4.19 -34.47
CA LYS A 645 13.52 -4.32 -35.11
C LYS A 645 14.62 -4.11 -34.08
N ALA A 646 15.44 -5.12 -33.91
CA ALA A 646 16.54 -5.08 -32.98
C ALA A 646 17.59 -4.04 -33.38
N ASP A 647 18.10 -3.34 -32.38
CA ASP A 647 19.28 -2.49 -32.45
C ASP A 647 20.35 -3.07 -31.53
N LYS A 648 21.54 -3.35 -32.08
CA LYS A 648 22.60 -4.03 -31.34
C LYS A 648 23.16 -3.17 -30.20
N ASP A 649 23.28 -1.87 -30.40
CA ASP A 649 23.82 -0.96 -29.39
C ASP A 649 22.83 -0.77 -28.25
N SER A 650 21.53 -0.64 -28.56
CA SER A 650 20.43 -0.64 -27.58
C SER A 650 20.41 -1.93 -26.77
N TYR A 651 20.57 -3.10 -27.43
CA TYR A 651 20.60 -4.39 -26.73
C TYR A 651 21.79 -4.50 -25.76
N ASN A 652 22.98 -4.08 -26.21
CA ASN A 652 24.18 -4.11 -25.37
C ASN A 652 24.04 -3.19 -24.14
N GLN A 653 23.39 -2.03 -24.30
CA GLN A 653 23.10 -1.15 -23.18
C GLN A 653 22.05 -1.77 -22.24
N TYR A 654 20.97 -2.35 -22.79
CA TYR A 654 19.98 -3.06 -22.00
C TYR A 654 20.60 -4.17 -21.15
N VAL A 655 21.47 -5.02 -21.75
CA VAL A 655 22.18 -6.07 -21.01
C VAL A 655 23.06 -5.49 -19.92
N SER A 656 23.76 -4.38 -20.18
CA SER A 656 24.59 -3.73 -19.16
C SER A 656 23.78 -3.19 -17.99
N ILE A 657 22.62 -2.58 -18.26
CA ILE A 657 21.68 -2.12 -17.24
C ILE A 657 21.11 -3.29 -16.43
N LEU A 658 20.69 -4.36 -17.10
CA LEU A 658 20.15 -5.56 -16.46
C LEU A 658 21.21 -6.22 -15.53
N LEU A 659 22.45 -6.33 -15.98
CA LEU A 659 23.53 -6.90 -15.16
C LEU A 659 23.88 -5.99 -13.97
N LYS A 660 23.85 -4.67 -14.16
CA LYS A 660 24.02 -3.72 -13.05
C LYS A 660 22.87 -3.86 -12.04
N ALA A 661 21.60 -3.94 -12.50
CA ALA A 661 20.44 -4.14 -11.64
C ALA A 661 20.57 -5.43 -10.81
N ARG A 662 21.07 -6.54 -11.40
CA ARG A 662 21.35 -7.79 -10.69
C ARG A 662 22.41 -7.63 -9.58
N VAL A 663 23.41 -6.77 -9.80
CA VAL A 663 24.42 -6.47 -8.76
C VAL A 663 23.79 -5.64 -7.65
N ASP A 664 23.01 -4.64 -8.02
CA ASP A 664 22.36 -3.72 -7.07
C ASP A 664 21.33 -4.42 -6.18
N GLU A 665 20.58 -5.36 -6.75
CA GLU A 665 19.58 -6.15 -6.03
C GLU A 665 20.19 -6.88 -4.82
N LYS A 666 21.44 -7.31 -4.90
CA LYS A 666 22.17 -7.96 -3.79
C LYS A 666 22.41 -7.02 -2.59
N THR A 667 22.31 -5.72 -2.78
CA THR A 667 22.46 -4.74 -1.69
C THR A 667 21.15 -4.43 -0.98
N ASN A 668 20.02 -4.93 -1.48
CA ASN A 668 18.70 -4.72 -0.91
C ASN A 668 18.29 -5.89 -0.01
N GLN A 669 17.99 -5.63 1.26
CA GLN A 669 17.65 -6.65 2.25
C GLN A 669 16.43 -7.47 1.85
N ARG A 670 15.37 -6.80 1.36
CA ARG A 670 14.13 -7.48 0.98
C ARG A 670 14.33 -8.41 -0.23
N ALA A 671 15.12 -7.98 -1.22
CA ALA A 671 15.45 -8.80 -2.38
C ALA A 671 16.22 -10.06 -1.98
N ASN A 672 17.24 -9.92 -1.10
CA ASN A 672 17.96 -11.06 -0.53
C ASN A 672 17.03 -12.03 0.19
N PHE A 673 16.11 -11.52 1.00
CA PHE A 673 15.16 -12.37 1.72
C PHE A 673 14.21 -13.12 0.76
N MET A 674 13.70 -12.46 -0.28
CA MET A 674 12.83 -13.10 -1.29
C MET A 674 13.60 -14.17 -2.08
N ALA A 675 14.85 -13.90 -2.43
CA ALA A 675 15.71 -14.89 -3.11
C ALA A 675 15.97 -16.12 -2.21
N LEU A 676 16.25 -15.91 -0.92
CA LEU A 676 16.39 -17.00 0.06
C LEU A 676 15.09 -17.81 0.20
N ARG A 677 13.94 -17.14 0.25
CA ARG A 677 12.63 -17.81 0.29
C ARG A 677 12.40 -18.67 -0.95
N ASN A 678 12.60 -18.12 -2.14
CA ASN A 678 12.43 -18.86 -3.39
C ASN A 678 13.31 -20.11 -3.42
N LEU A 679 14.56 -20.01 -3.01
CA LEU A 679 15.45 -21.16 -2.92
C LEU A 679 14.97 -22.18 -1.85
N GLY A 680 14.51 -21.70 -0.70
CA GLY A 680 14.06 -22.54 0.40
C GLY A 680 12.70 -23.21 0.14
N GLU A 681 11.79 -22.56 -0.54
CA GLU A 681 10.44 -23.04 -0.80
C GLU A 681 10.37 -23.94 -2.05
N TYR A 682 11.11 -23.58 -3.15
CA TYR A 682 11.06 -24.26 -4.45
C TYR A 682 12.35 -25.03 -4.82
N GLY A 683 13.43 -24.92 -4.04
CA GLY A 683 14.71 -25.55 -4.38
C GLY A 683 15.47 -24.80 -5.47
N THR A 684 16.38 -25.53 -6.16
CA THR A 684 17.28 -24.95 -7.16
C THR A 684 16.63 -24.67 -8.52
N TYR A 685 15.39 -25.09 -8.75
CA TYR A 685 14.63 -24.77 -9.96
C TYR A 685 13.41 -23.94 -9.57
N ASN A 686 13.53 -22.64 -9.67
CA ASN A 686 12.53 -21.63 -9.31
C ASN A 686 12.65 -20.41 -10.23
N ALA A 687 11.68 -19.53 -10.22
CA ALA A 687 11.64 -18.33 -11.06
C ALA A 687 12.87 -17.41 -10.89
N GLN A 688 13.42 -17.29 -9.66
CA GLN A 688 14.60 -16.48 -9.38
C GLN A 688 15.87 -17.02 -10.01
N LEU A 689 16.02 -18.34 -10.07
CA LEU A 689 17.21 -19.01 -10.58
C LEU A 689 17.11 -19.43 -12.05
N ASN A 690 15.90 -19.58 -12.59
CA ASN A 690 15.66 -19.90 -13.99
C ASN A 690 15.74 -18.65 -14.89
N ILE A 691 16.87 -17.99 -14.88
CA ILE A 691 17.12 -16.76 -15.64
C ILE A 691 18.28 -16.95 -16.63
N MET A 692 18.34 -16.15 -17.69
CA MET A 692 19.49 -16.13 -18.59
C MET A 692 20.75 -15.68 -17.84
N SER A 693 21.81 -16.48 -17.93
CA SER A 693 23.14 -16.11 -17.42
C SER A 693 23.73 -14.93 -18.20
N GLU A 694 24.74 -14.26 -17.62
CA GLU A 694 25.46 -13.19 -18.30
C GLU A 694 25.99 -13.62 -19.66
N GLN A 695 26.56 -14.82 -19.76
CA GLN A 695 27.07 -15.36 -21.02
C GLN A 695 25.96 -15.51 -22.05
N GLN A 696 24.78 -16.05 -21.67
CA GLN A 696 23.64 -16.18 -22.55
C GLN A 696 23.13 -14.81 -23.01
N LEU A 697 23.00 -13.84 -22.09
CA LEU A 697 22.56 -12.48 -22.41
C LEU A 697 23.50 -11.83 -23.43
N ARG A 698 24.82 -11.88 -23.20
CA ARG A 698 25.81 -11.26 -24.10
C ARG A 698 25.92 -11.94 -25.46
N SER A 699 25.58 -13.23 -25.55
CA SER A 699 25.66 -14.01 -26.80
C SER A 699 24.32 -14.14 -27.52
N ALA A 700 23.22 -13.72 -26.93
CA ALA A 700 21.90 -13.83 -27.55
C ALA A 700 21.82 -12.98 -28.84
N ALA A 701 21.08 -13.49 -29.82
CA ALA A 701 20.72 -12.73 -31.01
C ALA A 701 19.50 -11.84 -30.72
N PRO A 702 19.61 -10.49 -30.63
CA PRO A 702 18.52 -9.65 -30.18
C PRO A 702 17.23 -9.76 -31.02
N GLN A 703 17.37 -9.95 -32.34
CA GLN A 703 16.21 -10.14 -33.22
C GLN A 703 15.50 -11.47 -32.96
N ALA A 704 16.23 -12.51 -32.57
CA ALA A 704 15.62 -13.80 -32.24
C ALA A 704 14.74 -13.68 -30.98
N LEU A 705 15.15 -12.90 -29.98
CA LEU A 705 14.32 -12.59 -28.81
C LEU A 705 13.02 -11.88 -29.20
N LEU A 706 13.10 -10.82 -30.03
CA LEU A 706 11.91 -10.10 -30.50
C LEU A 706 10.99 -10.99 -31.35
N ASN A 707 11.57 -11.90 -32.12
CA ASN A 707 10.79 -12.85 -32.93
C ASN A 707 9.95 -13.80 -32.06
N LYS A 708 10.38 -14.15 -30.83
CA LYS A 708 9.56 -14.94 -29.90
C LYS A 708 8.23 -14.26 -29.60
N LEU A 709 8.23 -12.93 -29.39
CA LEU A 709 6.98 -12.16 -29.17
C LEU A 709 6.13 -12.09 -30.44
N LYS A 710 6.75 -11.95 -31.59
CA LYS A 710 6.04 -12.01 -32.87
C LYS A 710 5.41 -13.39 -33.12
N ASP A 711 6.11 -14.46 -32.78
CA ASP A 711 5.70 -15.85 -32.98
C ASP A 711 4.58 -16.27 -32.00
N LEU A 712 4.25 -15.45 -30.96
CA LEU A 712 3.06 -15.67 -30.15
C LEU A 712 1.78 -15.79 -30.98
N ASN A 713 1.71 -15.12 -32.13
CA ASN A 713 0.59 -15.22 -33.05
C ASN A 713 0.36 -16.65 -33.61
N ASN A 714 1.34 -17.55 -33.55
CA ASN A 714 1.19 -18.95 -33.93
C ASN A 714 0.35 -19.74 -32.93
N TYR A 715 0.22 -19.23 -31.70
CA TYR A 715 -0.50 -19.88 -30.61
C TYR A 715 -1.89 -19.26 -30.40
N LYS A 716 -2.80 -20.07 -29.86
CA LYS A 716 -4.16 -19.63 -29.61
C LYS A 716 -4.24 -18.77 -28.32
N ALA A 717 -4.44 -17.47 -28.47
CA ALA A 717 -4.72 -16.59 -27.36
C ALA A 717 -6.20 -16.61 -26.95
N THR A 718 -6.47 -16.24 -25.69
CA THR A 718 -7.79 -15.78 -25.23
C THR A 718 -7.82 -14.26 -25.25
N VAL A 719 -8.69 -13.68 -26.07
CA VAL A 719 -8.91 -12.23 -26.13
C VAL A 719 -9.84 -11.82 -24.99
N MET A 720 -9.39 -10.99 -24.07
CA MET A 720 -10.21 -10.45 -22.98
C MET A 720 -10.48 -8.98 -23.25
N TYR A 721 -11.76 -8.63 -23.44
CA TYR A 721 -12.14 -7.23 -23.67
C TYR A 721 -13.20 -6.75 -22.69
N PHE A 722 -12.85 -5.67 -21.98
CA PHE A 722 -13.77 -4.87 -21.18
C PHE A 722 -13.79 -3.45 -21.75
N GLY A 723 -14.93 -2.99 -22.23
CA GLY A 723 -15.05 -1.66 -22.84
C GLY A 723 -16.50 -1.38 -23.29
N PRO A 724 -16.79 -0.11 -23.71
CA PRO A 724 -18.14 0.25 -24.20
C PRO A 724 -18.45 -0.29 -25.59
N THR A 725 -17.43 -0.62 -26.41
CA THR A 725 -17.61 -1.11 -27.79
C THR A 725 -18.18 -2.54 -27.78
N ASP A 726 -19.11 -2.85 -28.71
CA ASP A 726 -19.70 -4.18 -28.80
C ASP A 726 -18.68 -5.21 -29.40
N MET A 727 -18.86 -6.48 -29.01
CA MET A 727 -17.90 -7.54 -29.36
C MET A 727 -17.78 -7.76 -30.89
N LYS A 728 -18.84 -7.54 -31.65
CA LYS A 728 -18.80 -7.70 -33.12
C LYS A 728 -17.86 -6.69 -33.76
N THR A 729 -17.88 -5.46 -33.26
CA THR A 729 -16.96 -4.38 -33.68
C THR A 729 -15.52 -4.68 -33.24
N VAL A 730 -15.31 -5.10 -31.98
CA VAL A 730 -13.99 -5.52 -31.44
C VAL A 730 -13.42 -6.69 -32.27
N ASP A 731 -14.21 -7.72 -32.52
CA ASP A 731 -13.82 -8.84 -33.39
C ASP A 731 -13.42 -8.37 -34.81
N GLY A 732 -14.17 -7.40 -35.38
CA GLY A 732 -13.84 -6.80 -36.67
C GLY A 732 -12.46 -6.13 -36.68
N ILE A 733 -12.14 -5.38 -35.61
CA ILE A 733 -10.84 -4.71 -35.45
C ILE A 733 -9.73 -5.75 -35.32
N ILE A 734 -9.85 -6.68 -34.37
CA ILE A 734 -8.85 -7.73 -34.10
C ILE A 734 -8.65 -8.58 -35.36
N SER A 735 -9.73 -9.06 -35.98
CA SER A 735 -9.64 -9.90 -37.17
C SER A 735 -9.00 -9.20 -38.37
N SER A 736 -8.99 -7.87 -38.43
CA SER A 736 -8.34 -7.11 -39.49
C SER A 736 -6.88 -6.76 -39.23
N THR A 737 -6.44 -6.79 -37.95
CA THR A 737 -5.10 -6.33 -37.52
C THR A 737 -4.22 -7.44 -36.98
N HIS A 738 -4.77 -8.32 -36.16
CA HIS A 738 -4.04 -9.43 -35.54
C HIS A 738 -3.81 -10.56 -36.55
N LEU A 739 -2.55 -10.96 -36.70
CA LEU A 739 -2.19 -12.08 -37.58
C LEU A 739 -2.51 -13.40 -36.89
N THR A 740 -3.23 -14.27 -37.60
CA THR A 740 -3.54 -15.61 -37.10
C THR A 740 -3.16 -16.63 -38.16
N PRO A 741 -2.59 -17.79 -37.81
CA PRO A 741 -2.30 -18.85 -38.72
C PRO A 741 -3.58 -19.59 -39.14
N ASN A 742 -3.53 -20.37 -40.21
CA ASN A 742 -4.62 -21.27 -40.61
C ASN A 742 -4.90 -22.36 -39.58
N LYS A 743 -3.88 -22.73 -38.79
CA LYS A 743 -3.94 -23.70 -37.69
C LYS A 743 -3.00 -23.26 -36.62
N PHE A 744 -3.51 -23.10 -35.40
CA PHE A 744 -2.70 -22.77 -34.24
C PHE A 744 -1.80 -23.94 -33.85
N GLU A 745 -0.62 -23.62 -33.35
CA GLU A 745 0.31 -24.56 -32.74
C GLU A 745 -0.18 -24.94 -31.33
N ALA A 746 0.28 -26.07 -30.83
CA ALA A 746 0.08 -26.43 -29.44
C ALA A 746 0.93 -25.51 -28.54
N ALA A 747 0.41 -25.14 -27.38
CA ALA A 747 1.20 -24.39 -26.40
C ALA A 747 2.53 -25.12 -26.10
N PRO A 748 3.62 -24.37 -25.88
CA PRO A 748 4.90 -24.96 -25.48
C PRO A 748 4.75 -25.78 -24.19
N ALA A 749 5.58 -26.84 -24.07
CA ALA A 749 5.61 -27.63 -22.85
C ALA A 749 6.21 -26.80 -21.68
N GLU A 750 5.55 -26.80 -20.55
CA GLU A 750 5.99 -26.13 -19.33
C GLU A 750 6.75 -27.09 -18.41
N LYS A 751 7.72 -26.55 -17.67
CA LYS A 751 8.37 -27.21 -16.54
C LYS A 751 8.02 -26.43 -15.28
N PRO A 752 7.02 -26.90 -14.51
CA PRO A 752 6.48 -26.14 -13.39
C PRO A 752 7.50 -25.90 -12.26
N TYR A 753 7.45 -24.73 -11.64
CA TYR A 753 8.09 -24.47 -10.36
C TYR A 753 7.20 -25.03 -9.25
N LEU A 754 7.69 -26.07 -8.55
CA LEU A 754 6.92 -26.79 -7.55
C LEU A 754 7.53 -26.63 -6.16
N HIS A 755 6.68 -26.47 -5.16
CA HIS A 755 7.09 -26.45 -3.76
C HIS A 755 7.85 -27.73 -3.36
N GLN A 756 8.80 -27.59 -2.47
CA GLN A 756 9.63 -28.68 -1.98
C GLN A 756 9.17 -29.13 -0.60
N ALA A 757 8.83 -30.41 -0.44
CA ALA A 757 8.45 -30.96 0.83
C ALA A 757 9.55 -30.81 1.90
N THR A 758 9.14 -30.58 3.14
CA THR A 758 10.00 -30.53 4.32
C THR A 758 9.97 -31.87 5.05
N ASN A 759 11.00 -32.70 4.86
CA ASN A 759 11.08 -34.03 5.50
C ASN A 759 11.72 -33.96 6.88
N ASP A 760 12.67 -33.03 7.06
CA ASP A 760 13.44 -32.82 8.28
C ASP A 760 13.46 -31.33 8.64
N THR A 761 13.73 -31.04 9.93
CA THR A 761 13.94 -29.66 10.36
C THR A 761 15.31 -29.18 9.96
N GLU A 762 15.34 -28.10 9.17
CA GLU A 762 16.55 -27.45 8.66
C GLU A 762 16.57 -25.97 9.02
N VAL A 763 17.75 -25.41 9.19
CA VAL A 763 17.94 -23.96 9.40
C VAL A 763 18.89 -23.44 8.34
N TRP A 764 18.39 -22.60 7.43
CA TRP A 764 19.21 -21.98 6.38
C TRP A 764 19.48 -20.53 6.76
N VAL A 765 20.74 -20.14 6.80
CA VAL A 765 21.17 -18.79 7.17
C VAL A 765 21.90 -18.17 5.98
N ALA A 766 21.36 -17.07 5.49
CA ALA A 766 21.98 -16.23 4.46
C ALA A 766 22.51 -14.93 5.08
N PRO A 767 23.74 -14.48 4.69
CA PRO A 767 24.37 -13.31 5.31
C PRO A 767 23.76 -12.01 4.79
N TYR A 768 23.47 -11.07 5.71
CA TYR A 768 23.16 -9.69 5.37
C TYR A 768 23.49 -8.76 6.55
N GLU A 769 24.27 -7.72 6.29
CA GLU A 769 24.66 -6.73 7.30
C GLU A 769 23.49 -5.81 7.66
N ALA A 770 22.65 -6.22 8.61
CA ALA A 770 21.55 -5.40 9.12
C ALA A 770 21.38 -5.60 10.63
N LYS A 771 20.75 -4.63 11.28
CA LYS A 771 20.45 -4.68 12.72
C LYS A 771 19.13 -5.37 13.04
N ASN A 772 18.43 -5.84 12.03
CA ASN A 772 17.20 -6.63 12.11
C ASN A 772 17.33 -7.89 11.25
N ILE A 773 16.54 -8.88 11.59
CA ILE A 773 16.47 -10.17 10.90
C ILE A 773 15.13 -10.28 10.18
N TYR A 774 15.18 -10.75 8.94
CA TYR A 774 14.02 -11.23 8.21
C TYR A 774 14.02 -12.76 8.27
N MET A 775 12.93 -13.34 8.69
CA MET A 775 12.82 -14.80 8.85
C MET A 775 11.47 -15.33 8.40
N THR A 776 11.46 -16.52 7.81
CA THR A 776 10.28 -17.36 7.60
C THR A 776 10.52 -18.77 8.07
N MET A 777 9.48 -19.42 8.56
CA MET A 777 9.42 -20.87 8.82
C MET A 777 8.51 -21.45 7.75
N TYR A 778 9.04 -22.33 6.93
CA TYR A 778 8.33 -22.98 5.82
C TYR A 778 8.07 -24.45 6.13
N HIS A 779 6.86 -24.92 5.78
CA HIS A 779 6.48 -26.32 5.90
C HIS A 779 5.60 -26.77 4.72
N ASP A 780 5.90 -27.94 4.17
CA ASP A 780 5.13 -28.60 3.11
C ASP A 780 5.22 -30.13 3.29
N GLU A 781 4.08 -30.81 3.33
CA GLU A 781 3.95 -32.26 3.46
C GLU A 781 3.72 -32.98 2.13
N GLY A 782 3.77 -32.30 1.00
CA GLY A 782 3.43 -32.88 -0.31
C GLY A 782 1.93 -33.11 -0.51
N LYS A 783 1.06 -32.45 0.29
CA LYS A 783 -0.40 -32.60 0.20
C LYS A 783 -0.94 -31.80 -0.97
N LYS A 784 -1.86 -32.41 -1.73
CA LYS A 784 -2.57 -31.74 -2.82
C LYS A 784 -3.75 -30.95 -2.29
N TRP A 785 -3.93 -29.78 -2.86
CA TRP A 785 -5.07 -28.95 -2.58
C TRP A 785 -6.36 -29.43 -3.26
N SER A 786 -7.50 -29.07 -2.69
CA SER A 786 -8.81 -29.23 -3.34
C SER A 786 -9.76 -28.10 -2.95
N PRO A 787 -10.76 -27.77 -3.80
CA PRO A 787 -11.73 -26.70 -3.51
C PRO A 787 -12.55 -26.95 -2.21
N GLU A 788 -12.61 -28.20 -1.71
CA GLU A 788 -13.29 -28.58 -0.47
C GLU A 788 -12.60 -27.96 0.77
N LYS A 789 -11.30 -27.75 0.71
CA LYS A 789 -10.50 -27.21 1.81
C LYS A 789 -10.55 -25.68 1.89
N ALA A 790 -10.93 -24.99 0.81
CA ALA A 790 -10.84 -23.53 0.70
C ALA A 790 -11.49 -22.77 1.87
N ALA A 791 -12.59 -23.27 2.41
CA ALA A 791 -13.30 -22.60 3.52
C ALA A 791 -12.58 -22.74 4.86
N ILE A 792 -12.04 -23.94 5.16
CA ILE A 792 -11.31 -24.15 6.43
C ILE A 792 -9.96 -23.44 6.41
N GLU A 793 -9.27 -23.41 5.27
CA GLU A 793 -8.01 -22.68 5.10
C GLU A 793 -8.22 -21.18 5.27
N ALA A 794 -9.24 -20.60 4.61
CA ALA A 794 -9.56 -19.19 4.77
C ALA A 794 -9.88 -18.81 6.22
N LEU A 795 -10.66 -19.67 6.92
CA LEU A 795 -11.01 -19.43 8.31
C LEU A 795 -9.83 -19.63 9.27
N PHE A 796 -8.98 -20.62 9.01
CA PHE A 796 -7.74 -20.83 9.75
C PHE A 796 -6.81 -19.63 9.63
N ASN A 797 -6.60 -19.14 8.41
CA ASN A 797 -5.74 -17.98 8.15
C ASN A 797 -6.26 -16.73 8.90
N GLU A 798 -7.56 -16.44 8.84
CA GLU A 798 -8.17 -15.30 9.56
C GLU A 798 -8.03 -15.45 11.09
N TYR A 799 -8.15 -16.68 11.61
CA TYR A 799 -8.07 -16.96 13.03
C TYR A 799 -6.64 -16.95 13.57
N PHE A 800 -5.67 -17.54 12.84
CA PHE A 800 -4.33 -17.82 13.35
C PHE A 800 -3.31 -16.74 13.00
N GLY A 801 -3.21 -16.32 11.73
CA GLY A 801 -2.07 -15.51 11.28
C GLY A 801 -2.39 -14.30 10.40
N GLY A 802 -3.65 -14.10 9.99
CA GLY A 802 -4.02 -13.22 8.88
C GLY A 802 -4.24 -11.74 9.20
N GLY A 803 -4.02 -11.26 10.42
CA GLY A 803 -4.24 -9.84 10.72
C GLY A 803 -3.99 -9.50 12.20
N MET A 804 -4.25 -8.24 12.57
CA MET A 804 -4.00 -7.73 13.93
C MET A 804 -4.81 -8.46 15.03
N ASN A 805 -5.93 -9.08 14.68
CA ASN A 805 -6.73 -9.87 15.60
C ASN A 805 -6.29 -11.35 15.71
N ALA A 806 -5.45 -11.80 14.77
CA ALA A 806 -4.98 -13.17 14.71
C ALA A 806 -4.05 -13.51 15.89
N ILE A 807 -4.00 -14.78 16.24
CA ILE A 807 -3.24 -15.28 17.39
C ILE A 807 -1.76 -14.89 17.31
N VAL A 808 -1.14 -15.04 16.14
CA VAL A 808 0.28 -14.75 15.94
C VAL A 808 0.61 -13.30 16.27
N PHE A 809 -0.16 -12.37 15.75
CA PHE A 809 0.07 -10.94 15.98
C PHE A 809 -0.12 -10.55 17.44
N GLN A 810 -1.20 -11.08 18.07
CA GLN A 810 -1.53 -10.81 19.48
C GLN A 810 -0.43 -11.30 20.44
N GLU A 811 0.14 -12.46 20.17
CA GLU A 811 1.12 -13.07 21.09
C GLU A 811 2.54 -12.54 20.84
N LEU A 812 2.96 -12.35 19.60
CA LEU A 812 4.34 -11.96 19.30
C LEU A 812 4.55 -10.44 19.39
N ARG A 813 3.65 -9.63 18.82
CA ARG A 813 3.80 -8.18 18.82
C ARG A 813 3.21 -7.55 20.08
N GLU A 814 1.91 -7.74 20.30
CA GLU A 814 1.17 -6.97 21.32
C GLU A 814 1.52 -7.38 22.76
N ALA A 815 1.62 -8.67 23.02
CA ALA A 815 1.88 -9.15 24.38
C ALA A 815 3.35 -9.07 24.79
N ARG A 816 4.26 -9.32 23.83
CA ARG A 816 5.68 -9.51 24.13
C ARG A 816 6.60 -8.50 23.48
N GLY A 817 6.13 -7.72 22.49
CA GLY A 817 6.97 -6.78 21.75
C GLY A 817 8.18 -7.46 21.07
N LEU A 818 8.03 -8.72 20.66
CA LEU A 818 9.15 -9.51 20.10
C LEU A 818 9.43 -9.18 18.65
N ALA A 819 8.42 -8.81 17.88
CA ALA A 819 8.55 -8.54 16.45
C ALA A 819 7.77 -7.30 16.06
N TYR A 820 8.33 -6.50 15.15
CA TYR A 820 7.62 -5.38 14.54
C TYR A 820 6.49 -5.88 13.61
N SER A 821 6.81 -6.90 12.81
CA SER A 821 5.86 -7.57 11.94
C SER A 821 5.92 -9.07 12.16
N ALA A 822 4.76 -9.69 12.36
CA ALA A 822 4.62 -11.13 12.49
C ALA A 822 3.30 -11.60 11.88
N GLY A 823 3.35 -12.67 11.12
CA GLY A 823 2.19 -13.28 10.48
C GLY A 823 2.43 -14.73 10.12
N ALA A 824 1.36 -15.43 9.77
CA ALA A 824 1.42 -16.82 9.31
C ALA A 824 0.29 -17.09 8.32
N GLN A 825 0.54 -17.90 7.33
CA GLN A 825 -0.47 -18.25 6.33
C GLN A 825 -0.30 -19.66 5.81
N TYR A 826 -1.40 -20.35 5.65
CA TYR A 826 -1.52 -21.60 4.92
C TYR A 826 -1.93 -21.29 3.49
N TYR A 827 -1.17 -21.75 2.52
CA TYR A 827 -1.33 -21.42 1.11
C TYR A 827 -1.82 -22.60 0.29
N ALA A 828 -2.87 -22.35 -0.49
CA ALA A 828 -3.22 -23.20 -1.63
C ALA A 828 -2.36 -22.83 -2.83
N PRO A 829 -1.89 -23.78 -3.63
CA PRO A 829 -1.15 -23.46 -4.85
C PRO A 829 -2.06 -22.75 -5.87
N THR A 830 -1.61 -21.61 -6.39
CA THR A 830 -2.41 -20.76 -7.28
C THR A 830 -2.08 -20.95 -8.77
N VAL A 831 -0.82 -21.28 -9.09
CA VAL A 831 -0.35 -21.45 -10.47
C VAL A 831 -0.70 -22.85 -10.96
N HIS A 832 -0.33 -23.89 -10.22
CA HIS A 832 -0.55 -25.29 -10.59
C HIS A 832 -1.37 -26.06 -9.51
N PRO A 833 -2.64 -25.71 -9.27
CA PRO A 833 -3.42 -26.22 -8.14
C PRO A 833 -3.63 -27.75 -8.11
N HIS A 834 -3.39 -28.45 -9.24
CA HIS A 834 -3.51 -29.89 -9.33
C HIS A 834 -2.18 -30.67 -9.23
N THR A 835 -1.06 -29.98 -9.49
CA THR A 835 0.28 -30.60 -9.54
C THR A 835 1.19 -30.14 -8.43
N ASP A 836 1.04 -28.92 -7.94
CA ASP A 836 1.77 -28.38 -6.80
C ASP A 836 1.10 -28.75 -5.47
N THR A 837 1.68 -28.36 -4.35
CA THR A 837 1.30 -28.79 -3.00
C THR A 837 0.93 -27.58 -2.11
N GLU A 838 0.13 -27.85 -1.08
CA GLU A 838 -0.18 -26.89 -0.03
C GLU A 838 1.06 -26.62 0.81
N SER A 839 1.24 -25.37 1.23
CA SER A 839 2.36 -25.00 2.09
C SER A 839 1.91 -24.07 3.22
N PHE A 840 2.69 -24.05 4.30
CA PHE A 840 2.51 -23.13 5.41
C PHE A 840 3.77 -22.29 5.57
N THR A 841 3.60 -20.98 5.70
CA THR A 841 4.73 -20.07 5.93
C THR A 841 4.43 -19.09 7.05
N THR A 842 5.48 -18.65 7.74
CA THR A 842 5.44 -17.53 8.67
C THR A 842 6.22 -16.36 8.11
N PHE A 843 6.00 -15.17 8.65
CA PHE A 843 6.79 -13.99 8.34
C PHE A 843 7.11 -13.25 9.64
N ILE A 844 8.38 -12.94 9.86
CA ILE A 844 8.86 -12.28 11.06
C ILE A 844 9.94 -11.27 10.69
N ILE A 845 9.77 -10.03 11.18
CA ILE A 845 10.84 -9.02 11.22
C ILE A 845 11.08 -8.69 12.70
N THR A 846 12.30 -8.94 13.16
CA THR A 846 12.69 -8.77 14.57
C THR A 846 14.13 -8.28 14.69
N GLN A 847 14.54 -7.86 15.87
CA GLN A 847 15.96 -7.59 16.18
C GLN A 847 16.77 -8.87 16.31
N ASN A 848 18.08 -8.76 16.07
CA ASN A 848 19.02 -9.89 16.16
C ASN A 848 18.97 -10.58 17.54
N ASP A 849 18.90 -9.80 18.62
CA ASP A 849 18.85 -10.30 20.01
C ASP A 849 17.49 -10.88 20.43
N LYS A 850 16.42 -10.67 19.63
CA LYS A 850 15.07 -11.20 19.87
C LYS A 850 14.72 -12.44 19.04
N MET A 851 15.58 -12.83 18.09
CA MET A 851 15.33 -13.90 17.14
C MET A 851 14.91 -15.21 17.83
N MET A 852 15.68 -15.66 18.81
CA MET A 852 15.40 -16.94 19.49
C MET A 852 14.13 -16.89 20.32
N ASP A 853 13.80 -15.75 20.93
CA ASP A 853 12.54 -15.56 21.66
C ASP A 853 11.35 -15.64 20.69
N CYS A 854 11.47 -15.02 19.49
CA CYS A 854 10.45 -15.14 18.44
C CYS A 854 10.28 -16.58 17.96
N ILE A 855 11.37 -17.29 17.68
CA ILE A 855 11.33 -18.70 17.24
C ILE A 855 10.67 -19.58 18.30
N ASN A 856 11.05 -19.43 19.55
CA ASN A 856 10.51 -20.24 20.66
C ASN A 856 9.02 -19.99 20.83
N GLU A 857 8.58 -18.73 20.80
CA GLU A 857 7.15 -18.43 20.94
C GLU A 857 6.35 -18.88 19.72
N PHE A 858 6.89 -18.73 18.50
CA PHE A 858 6.22 -19.25 17.31
C PHE A 858 6.07 -20.78 17.39
N ASN A 859 7.12 -21.51 17.74
CA ASN A 859 7.06 -22.96 17.91
C ASN A 859 6.05 -23.36 18.99
N ASN A 860 5.95 -22.59 20.08
CA ASN A 860 4.92 -22.78 21.08
C ASN A 860 3.51 -22.63 20.50
N LEU A 861 3.24 -21.56 19.74
CA LEU A 861 1.93 -21.32 19.12
C LEU A 861 1.56 -22.36 18.06
N LEU A 862 2.54 -22.84 17.27
CA LEU A 862 2.33 -23.90 16.29
C LEU A 862 1.96 -25.22 16.94
N ASN A 863 2.66 -25.59 18.03
CA ASN A 863 2.47 -26.86 18.70
C ASN A 863 1.27 -26.85 19.66
N ASN A 864 0.92 -25.69 20.20
CA ASN A 864 -0.14 -25.49 21.19
C ASN A 864 -1.10 -24.38 20.72
N THR A 865 -1.64 -24.51 19.49
CA THR A 865 -2.56 -23.51 18.95
C THR A 865 -3.68 -23.18 19.95
N PRO A 866 -3.78 -21.93 20.44
CA PRO A 866 -4.77 -21.56 21.44
C PRO A 866 -6.20 -21.76 20.92
N SER A 867 -7.05 -22.40 21.76
CA SER A 867 -8.47 -22.61 21.45
C SER A 867 -9.30 -21.51 22.10
N ARG A 868 -9.70 -20.50 21.29
CA ARG A 868 -10.38 -19.28 21.75
C ARG A 868 -11.70 -19.09 21.01
N GLU A 869 -12.82 -19.41 21.64
CA GLU A 869 -14.16 -19.34 21.04
C GLU A 869 -14.50 -17.91 20.55
N ALA A 870 -14.18 -16.89 21.34
CA ALA A 870 -14.44 -15.49 20.94
C ALA A 870 -13.64 -15.10 19.69
N GLY A 871 -12.36 -15.47 19.60
CA GLY A 871 -11.52 -15.23 18.42
C GLY A 871 -12.03 -15.95 17.18
N PHE A 872 -12.46 -17.21 17.34
CA PHE A 872 -13.05 -17.98 16.24
C PHE A 872 -14.31 -17.33 15.68
N ARG A 873 -15.25 -16.92 16.56
CA ARG A 873 -16.49 -16.26 16.14
C ARG A 873 -16.21 -14.94 15.43
N LEU A 874 -15.24 -14.17 15.94
CA LEU A 874 -14.81 -12.93 15.33
C LEU A 874 -14.25 -13.16 13.92
N ALA A 875 -13.35 -14.12 13.75
CA ALA A 875 -12.76 -14.49 12.47
C ALA A 875 -13.84 -14.95 11.45
N GLN A 876 -14.76 -15.80 11.88
CA GLN A 876 -15.87 -16.27 11.06
C GLN A 876 -16.79 -15.11 10.63
N GLN A 877 -17.14 -14.21 11.55
CA GLN A 877 -17.99 -13.06 11.29
C GLN A 877 -17.31 -12.06 10.34
N SER A 878 -16.03 -11.74 10.58
CA SER A 878 -15.21 -10.88 9.73
C SER A 878 -15.17 -11.38 8.29
N LEU A 879 -14.81 -12.66 8.11
CA LEU A 879 -14.71 -13.29 6.80
C LEU A 879 -16.07 -13.36 6.08
N MET A 880 -17.16 -13.67 6.79
CA MET A 880 -18.52 -13.69 6.25
C MET A 880 -18.94 -12.30 5.73
N LYS A 881 -18.72 -11.22 6.50
CA LYS A 881 -19.03 -9.84 6.09
C LYS A 881 -18.18 -9.39 4.92
N THR A 882 -16.90 -9.75 4.93
CA THR A 882 -15.95 -9.47 3.85
C THR A 882 -16.39 -10.09 2.53
N LEU A 883 -16.79 -11.36 2.54
CA LEU A 883 -17.28 -12.06 1.35
C LEU A 883 -18.64 -11.54 0.88
N ALA A 884 -19.57 -11.25 1.82
CA ALA A 884 -20.88 -10.70 1.49
C ALA A 884 -20.80 -9.32 0.82
N THR A 885 -19.80 -8.52 1.13
CA THR A 885 -19.61 -7.17 0.58
C THR A 885 -18.61 -7.10 -0.59
N SER A 886 -17.95 -8.19 -0.92
CA SER A 886 -17.07 -8.26 -2.08
C SER A 886 -17.90 -8.22 -3.37
N ARG A 887 -17.39 -7.51 -4.40
CA ARG A 887 -17.97 -7.44 -5.75
C ARG A 887 -16.90 -7.63 -6.79
N THR A 888 -17.26 -8.31 -7.89
CA THR A 888 -16.39 -8.44 -9.05
C THR A 888 -16.67 -7.29 -10.01
N THR A 889 -15.83 -6.26 -9.95
CA THR A 889 -15.97 -5.04 -10.75
C THR A 889 -15.08 -5.10 -12.00
N TYR A 890 -15.39 -4.29 -13.01
CA TYR A 890 -14.62 -4.09 -14.25
C TYR A 890 -14.27 -5.41 -14.95
N ASP A 891 -13.01 -5.57 -15.34
CA ASP A 891 -12.44 -6.73 -16.03
C ASP A 891 -11.98 -7.87 -15.08
N ASN A 892 -12.06 -7.67 -13.77
CA ASN A 892 -11.71 -8.71 -12.79
C ASN A 892 -12.47 -10.03 -12.97
N ILE A 893 -13.61 -10.01 -13.67
CA ILE A 893 -14.37 -11.23 -13.96
C ILE A 893 -13.61 -12.19 -14.87
N PHE A 894 -12.76 -11.68 -15.76
CA PHE A 894 -11.95 -12.50 -16.65
C PHE A 894 -10.94 -13.33 -15.86
N TRP A 895 -10.25 -12.67 -14.94
CA TRP A 895 -9.26 -13.32 -14.06
C TRP A 895 -9.91 -14.32 -13.10
N LYS A 896 -11.08 -14.00 -12.57
CA LYS A 896 -11.87 -14.96 -11.77
C LYS A 896 -12.29 -16.17 -12.58
N TRP A 897 -12.68 -15.98 -13.85
CA TRP A 897 -13.05 -17.08 -14.73
C TRP A 897 -11.85 -17.95 -15.06
N LEU A 898 -10.70 -17.36 -15.41
CA LEU A 898 -9.45 -18.08 -15.64
C LEU A 898 -9.04 -18.88 -14.40
N TYR A 899 -9.08 -18.24 -13.22
CA TYR A 899 -8.76 -18.92 -11.97
C TYR A 899 -9.72 -20.08 -11.66
N ALA A 900 -11.01 -19.91 -11.86
CA ALA A 900 -11.99 -20.99 -11.71
C ALA A 900 -11.70 -22.16 -12.66
N LYS A 901 -11.25 -21.86 -13.88
CA LYS A 901 -10.81 -22.89 -14.85
C LYS A 901 -9.57 -23.63 -14.37
N LYS A 902 -8.56 -22.92 -13.84
CA LYS A 902 -7.38 -23.55 -13.21
C LYS A 902 -7.76 -24.48 -12.06
N LEU A 903 -8.73 -24.07 -11.22
CA LEU A 903 -9.26 -24.88 -10.13
C LEU A 903 -10.14 -26.06 -10.59
N GLY A 904 -10.48 -26.17 -11.88
CA GLY A 904 -11.39 -27.18 -12.40
C GLY A 904 -12.85 -26.99 -11.98
N VAL A 905 -13.26 -25.75 -11.61
CA VAL A 905 -14.62 -25.41 -11.21
C VAL A 905 -15.29 -24.45 -12.21
N ASN A 906 -16.61 -24.31 -12.13
CA ASN A 906 -17.41 -23.44 -13.01
C ASN A 906 -18.20 -22.36 -12.25
N TYR A 907 -17.77 -22.03 -11.05
CA TYR A 907 -18.38 -21.05 -10.15
C TYR A 907 -17.30 -20.22 -9.43
N ASP A 908 -17.71 -19.08 -8.87
CA ASP A 908 -16.84 -18.26 -8.01
C ASP A 908 -16.57 -19.02 -6.70
N ILE A 909 -15.30 -19.35 -6.42
CA ILE A 909 -14.91 -20.14 -5.25
C ILE A 909 -15.32 -19.45 -3.93
N ASN A 910 -15.42 -18.13 -3.90
CA ASN A 910 -15.90 -17.37 -2.75
C ASN A 910 -17.34 -17.72 -2.36
N GLN A 911 -18.18 -18.16 -3.31
CA GLN A 911 -19.53 -18.64 -3.04
C GLN A 911 -19.49 -19.94 -2.21
N LYS A 912 -18.59 -20.85 -2.55
CA LYS A 912 -18.41 -22.12 -1.81
C LYS A 912 -17.88 -21.84 -0.41
N ILE A 913 -16.88 -20.96 -0.28
CA ILE A 913 -16.33 -20.55 1.02
C ILE A 913 -17.46 -19.97 1.88
N TYR A 914 -18.20 -18.97 1.39
CA TYR A 914 -19.28 -18.30 2.11
C TYR A 914 -20.35 -19.28 2.62
N ASN A 915 -20.77 -20.22 1.78
CA ASN A 915 -21.81 -21.20 2.12
C ASN A 915 -21.32 -22.29 3.09
N THR A 916 -20.01 -22.49 3.20
CA THR A 916 -19.40 -23.50 4.07
C THR A 916 -19.05 -22.94 5.44
N LEU A 917 -18.62 -21.69 5.54
CA LEU A 917 -18.17 -21.03 6.77
C LEU A 917 -19.12 -21.20 7.97
N PRO A 918 -20.46 -21.04 7.84
CA PRO A 918 -21.39 -21.18 8.98
C PRO A 918 -21.46 -22.59 9.57
N LYS A 919 -20.92 -23.59 8.87
CA LYS A 919 -20.94 -25.00 9.29
C LYS A 919 -19.66 -25.40 10.03
N LEU A 920 -18.61 -24.59 9.92
CA LEU A 920 -17.33 -24.84 10.57
C LEU A 920 -17.38 -24.44 12.04
N THR A 921 -16.69 -25.22 12.85
CA THR A 921 -16.59 -25.06 14.31
C THR A 921 -15.15 -24.73 14.71
N LEU A 922 -14.95 -24.23 15.94
CA LEU A 922 -13.61 -24.04 16.50
C LEU A 922 -12.80 -25.34 16.48
N ASN A 923 -13.45 -26.49 16.76
CA ASN A 923 -12.78 -27.80 16.71
C ASN A 923 -12.26 -28.13 15.33
N ASP A 924 -12.95 -27.73 14.24
CA ASP A 924 -12.46 -27.94 12.87
C ASP A 924 -11.18 -27.15 12.63
N VAL A 925 -11.12 -25.88 13.08
CA VAL A 925 -9.92 -25.02 12.97
C VAL A 925 -8.75 -25.58 13.81
N ILE A 926 -8.99 -26.02 15.04
CA ILE A 926 -7.96 -26.62 15.93
C ILE A 926 -7.48 -27.97 15.37
N ASN A 927 -8.38 -28.77 14.81
CA ASN A 927 -8.00 -30.01 14.14
C ASN A 927 -7.15 -29.74 12.90
N PHE A 928 -7.55 -28.75 12.09
CA PHE A 928 -6.77 -28.31 10.93
C PHE A 928 -5.35 -27.90 11.33
N ALA A 929 -5.20 -27.10 12.38
CA ALA A 929 -3.90 -26.70 12.92
C ALA A 929 -3.07 -27.92 13.36
N ARG A 930 -3.67 -28.83 14.13
CA ARG A 930 -3.00 -30.05 14.64
C ARG A 930 -2.52 -30.95 13.50
N GLU A 931 -3.32 -31.11 12.45
CA GLU A 931 -3.02 -31.99 11.33
C GLU A 931 -1.99 -31.40 10.36
N ASN A 932 -1.91 -30.08 10.25
CA ASN A 932 -1.14 -29.44 9.18
C ASN A 932 0.06 -28.60 9.64
N ILE A 933 0.09 -28.12 10.92
CA ILE A 933 1.19 -27.26 11.38
C ILE A 933 1.84 -27.71 12.70
N SER A 934 1.14 -28.49 13.54
CA SER A 934 1.64 -28.87 14.87
C SER A 934 2.62 -30.03 14.80
N ASN A 935 3.75 -29.90 15.49
CA ASN A 935 4.83 -30.92 15.56
C ASN A 935 5.33 -31.37 14.17
N LYS A 936 5.40 -30.42 13.23
CA LYS A 936 5.89 -30.67 11.89
C LYS A 936 7.36 -30.30 11.75
N PRO A 937 8.11 -30.88 10.79
CA PRO A 937 9.42 -30.37 10.43
C PRO A 937 9.28 -29.03 9.72
N TYR A 938 10.12 -28.05 10.07
CA TYR A 938 10.15 -26.73 9.46
C TYR A 938 11.51 -26.44 8.87
N ARG A 939 11.51 -25.76 7.72
CA ARG A 939 12.71 -25.13 7.18
C ARG A 939 12.70 -23.67 7.62
N TYR A 940 13.61 -23.31 8.53
CA TYR A 940 13.83 -21.93 8.98
C TYR A 940 14.74 -21.22 7.98
N LEU A 941 14.26 -20.16 7.36
CA LEU A 941 14.99 -19.34 6.39
C LEU A 941 15.28 -17.99 7.04
N ILE A 942 16.55 -17.73 7.36
CA ILE A 942 16.98 -16.59 8.16
C ILE A 942 17.95 -15.72 7.36
N LEU A 943 17.65 -14.44 7.20
CA LEU A 943 18.52 -13.44 6.62
C LEU A 943 18.99 -12.47 7.71
N GLY A 944 20.29 -12.40 7.97
CA GLY A 944 20.86 -11.50 8.97
C GLY A 944 22.38 -11.57 9.07
N ASP A 945 22.95 -10.77 9.97
CA ASP A 945 24.40 -10.77 10.23
C ASP A 945 24.81 -11.94 11.11
N GLU A 946 25.62 -12.84 10.58
CA GLU A 946 26.10 -14.03 11.31
C GLU A 946 26.86 -13.69 12.60
N ASN A 947 27.46 -12.51 12.72
CA ASN A 947 28.15 -12.07 13.91
C ASN A 947 27.20 -11.69 15.06
N ASP A 948 25.99 -11.32 14.70
CA ASP A 948 24.95 -10.89 15.63
C ASP A 948 23.92 -12.01 15.92
N ILE A 949 23.99 -13.18 15.22
CA ILE A 949 23.06 -14.31 15.36
C ILE A 949 23.64 -15.38 16.30
N ASP A 950 22.82 -15.92 17.23
CA ASP A 950 23.18 -17.08 18.07
C ASP A 950 23.11 -18.39 17.26
N MET A 951 24.19 -18.65 16.48
CA MET A 951 24.30 -19.85 15.65
C MET A 951 24.21 -21.14 16.48
N LYS A 952 24.73 -21.15 17.72
CA LYS A 952 24.67 -22.33 18.61
C LYS A 952 23.25 -22.65 19.08
N ALA A 953 22.42 -21.63 19.27
CA ALA A 953 21.03 -21.85 19.58
C ALA A 953 20.27 -22.40 18.37
N LEU A 954 20.58 -21.95 17.16
CA LEU A 954 20.00 -22.47 15.92
C LEU A 954 20.34 -23.93 15.67
N GLU A 955 21.56 -24.40 15.99
CA GLU A 955 21.96 -25.79 15.89
C GLU A 955 21.11 -26.75 16.75
N LYS A 956 20.42 -26.25 17.77
CA LYS A 956 19.50 -27.04 18.59
C LYS A 956 18.14 -27.25 17.92
N LEU A 957 17.76 -26.44 16.94
CA LEU A 957 16.51 -26.56 16.21
C LEU A 957 16.58 -27.64 15.13
N GLY A 958 17.73 -27.74 14.45
CA GLY A 958 17.92 -28.67 13.35
C GLY A 958 19.27 -28.51 12.66
N THR A 959 19.46 -29.14 11.53
CA THR A 959 20.68 -29.04 10.73
C THR A 959 20.85 -27.63 10.16
N VAL A 960 21.94 -26.94 10.54
CA VAL A 960 22.22 -25.59 10.06
C VAL A 960 22.98 -25.65 8.74
N LYS A 961 22.47 -24.94 7.74
CA LYS A 961 23.09 -24.73 6.43
C LYS A 961 23.34 -23.24 6.22
N LYS A 962 24.59 -22.87 5.98
CA LYS A 962 24.93 -21.53 5.51
C LYS A 962 24.73 -21.46 4.00
N VAL A 963 23.98 -20.48 3.55
CA VAL A 963 23.64 -20.25 2.14
C VAL A 963 24.26 -18.94 1.70
N THR A 964 25.01 -18.97 0.61
CA THR A 964 25.69 -17.78 0.08
C THR A 964 24.76 -16.91 -0.77
N THR A 965 25.08 -15.61 -0.88
CA THR A 965 24.39 -14.69 -1.79
C THR A 965 24.36 -15.22 -3.22
N LYS A 966 25.46 -15.88 -3.67
CA LYS A 966 25.51 -16.49 -5.00
C LYS A 966 24.51 -17.65 -5.16
N GLU A 967 24.31 -18.47 -4.14
CA GLU A 967 23.37 -19.59 -4.21
C GLU A 967 21.93 -19.11 -4.29
N ILE A 968 21.57 -18.04 -3.57
CA ILE A 968 20.21 -17.52 -3.56
C ILE A 968 19.84 -16.74 -4.83
N PHE A 969 20.80 -16.06 -5.47
CA PHE A 969 20.58 -15.29 -6.71
C PHE A 969 20.97 -16.03 -7.99
N GLY A 970 21.83 -17.04 -7.92
CA GLY A 970 22.30 -17.80 -9.08
C GLY A 970 23.40 -17.13 -9.90
N TYR A 971 23.87 -15.91 -9.52
CA TYR A 971 24.89 -15.12 -10.26
C TYR A 971 25.84 -14.37 -9.31
#